data_b7b2d6e89d7b8306b677a8c5cabe747d
#
_entry.id   b7b2d6e89d7b8306b677a8c5cabe747d
#
_cell.length_a   1.000
_cell.length_b   1.000
_cell.length_c   1.000
_cell.angle_alpha   90.00
_cell.angle_beta   90.00
_cell.angle_gamma   90.00
#
_symmetry.space_group_name_H-M   'P 1'
#
loop_
_entity.id
_entity.type
_entity.pdbx_description
1 polymer ?
#
loop_
_entity_poly.entity_id
_entity_poly.type
_entity_poly.pdbx_seq_one_letter_code
_entity_poly.pdbx_strand_id
1 'polypeptide(L)'
;MSTINDASTAQRCQGTPTLAVVDNRGLVVRTVQYNRTEVEGPLDELITQQTYSVLGQLSSSIDPRLLAEQQLDASVQPNFRFQHSLSGRPLKTRSQDAGELLVVYDCEGGPVWQRNSRDQQQRRTYDSLHRPTTYYEQVANDPERVSERWFYGEELPAPAANCRRQLLRHYSPAGLTITPSYSVTGQLLTSEQQFLRDEVLNSDWSGDDPARWSADLTAEVYTSRWGFNALGIQVHSADAKGNQQRQRLNIAGQLAGSELQLFGHTTAHAVLRTIDYSAAGQVLHEEAGNGVVTDYGYEPQTQRLAALTTSRPELTGRPRLLQALTYQYDPVGNLLSISDGAEPTRYSHNQRVEAASQYSYDALYQLRQASGRENANATQQAQALPPAIVPLWQETGELTHYSRTYTYDRGSNLTTIRHVGLHPYTQQMVVAPTSNRAVQQTLGVTPSDVDSFFDACGNLRELNAGQPLVWNSRNQLQRSTQVVRSDPDDDTEQYWYDGQGQRSCKLATTRTSGTTRTARVYYLPGLELRQTRVQPHVGEPSVSEALQVINAGAAGRQSLRVLHWEQGKPAAIENDQCRYSLDDQIGSSLIELDQRADILTWEEYFPFGGTAVWSARNETETRYKFVRYSGKERDGTGLYYYGFRYYAPWLGRWLNPDPAGTVDGLNLFCMVGNNPITFFDVAGLMKGAKGANLDTSSEAKKQRAKERGGFKNFTHAINKRLDRRSKQHVPSGNSASPKSRATDRQPLINNAQASGEGFPPETKSVSTFTEDQKIMIEKHLAKREDYLMPRVRARLDISEFKLTEKIQVMFDSHRPTAWQTLEKLNKQGALPPDFFTMEGMRNSADQITKRSALYIPSDATDEDQDLVYGVIDFYFKDSWLAGVEFANRMALEDPALREIIFNNNFRETFNNNFRETKPKTWWQWLKDKFSDLRYDITYFFYDKYAKYRKV
;
A
#
# COMPACT_ATOMS: atom_id res chain seq x y z
N MET A 1 15.24 22.43 29.77
CA MET A 1 14.60 21.62 28.70
C MET A 1 15.46 20.40 28.48
N SER A 2 14.97 19.19 28.72
CA SER A 2 15.72 17.97 28.37
C SER A 2 15.67 17.81 26.87
N THR A 3 16.78 18.01 26.19
CA THR A 3 16.94 17.57 24.81
C THR A 3 16.65 16.08 24.74
N ILE A 4 15.77 15.67 23.81
CA ILE A 4 15.55 14.25 23.52
C ILE A 4 16.91 13.72 23.04
N ASN A 5 17.52 12.80 23.79
CA ASN A 5 18.87 12.33 23.52
C ASN A 5 18.81 11.06 22.64
N ASP A 6 19.43 11.08 21.47
CA ASP A 6 19.51 9.96 20.51
C ASP A 6 20.02 8.67 21.14
N ALA A 7 20.99 8.76 22.05
CA ALA A 7 21.52 7.62 22.81
C ALA A 7 20.43 6.90 23.63
N SER A 8 19.37 7.60 24.03
CA SER A 8 18.33 7.04 24.90
C SER A 8 17.44 6.00 24.22
N THR A 9 17.18 6.12 22.89
CA THR A 9 16.40 5.11 22.17
C THR A 9 17.21 3.82 21.99
N ALA A 10 18.47 3.92 21.57
CA ALA A 10 19.36 2.75 21.44
C ALA A 10 19.55 2.02 22.77
N GLN A 11 19.72 2.76 23.88
CA GLN A 11 19.86 2.18 25.23
C GLN A 11 18.58 1.46 25.70
N ARG A 12 17.39 2.01 25.41
CA ARG A 12 16.12 1.33 25.72
C ARG A 12 15.97 0.01 24.95
N CYS A 13 16.43 -0.05 23.71
CA CYS A 13 16.37 -1.26 22.87
C CYS A 13 17.46 -2.28 23.21
N GLN A 14 18.41 -1.96 24.08
CA GLN A 14 19.47 -2.89 24.47
C GLN A 14 18.91 -4.07 25.27
N GLY A 15 19.19 -5.30 24.81
CA GLY A 15 18.74 -6.51 25.48
C GLY A 15 17.24 -6.81 25.37
N THR A 16 16.57 -6.30 24.33
CA THR A 16 15.14 -6.49 24.07
C THR A 16 14.89 -7.32 22.80
N PRO A 17 15.34 -8.60 22.73
CA PRO A 17 15.11 -9.43 21.55
C PRO A 17 13.63 -9.78 21.38
N THR A 18 13.20 -10.04 20.16
CA THR A 18 11.94 -10.75 19.90
C THR A 18 12.23 -12.22 19.75
N LEU A 19 11.56 -13.06 20.56
CA LEU A 19 11.75 -14.51 20.56
C LEU A 19 10.48 -15.18 20.02
N ALA A 20 10.65 -16.09 19.06
CA ALA A 20 9.57 -16.96 18.58
C ALA A 20 9.73 -18.36 19.18
N VAL A 21 8.74 -18.80 19.97
CA VAL A 21 8.68 -20.14 20.52
C VAL A 21 7.82 -21.00 19.59
N VAL A 22 8.38 -22.10 19.12
CA VAL A 22 7.70 -23.02 18.18
C VAL A 22 7.40 -24.35 18.86
N ASP A 23 6.31 -25.00 18.43
CA ASP A 23 6.01 -26.38 18.82
C ASP A 23 6.84 -27.40 17.99
N ASN A 24 6.65 -28.70 18.25
CA ASN A 24 7.34 -29.77 17.52
C ASN A 24 6.99 -29.85 16.02
N ARG A 25 5.97 -29.12 15.56
CA ARG A 25 5.58 -28.99 14.15
C ARG A 25 6.19 -27.76 13.48
N GLY A 26 6.94 -26.94 14.24
CA GLY A 26 7.50 -25.68 13.77
C GLY A 26 6.51 -24.50 13.75
N LEU A 27 5.32 -24.66 14.38
CA LEU A 27 4.33 -23.59 14.47
C LEU A 27 4.65 -22.64 15.62
N VAL A 28 4.57 -21.34 15.40
CA VAL A 28 4.85 -20.33 16.44
C VAL A 28 3.70 -20.32 17.45
N VAL A 29 3.92 -20.85 18.64
CA VAL A 29 2.93 -20.91 19.73
C VAL A 29 3.02 -19.70 20.66
N ARG A 30 4.17 -19.04 20.74
CA ARG A 30 4.36 -17.80 21.49
C ARG A 30 5.34 -16.91 20.76
N THR A 31 5.04 -15.60 20.76
CA THR A 31 6.00 -14.56 20.45
C THR A 31 6.24 -13.76 21.72
N VAL A 32 7.49 -13.71 22.19
CA VAL A 32 7.89 -12.97 23.38
C VAL A 32 8.65 -11.74 22.94
N GLN A 33 8.18 -10.58 23.34
CA GLN A 33 8.81 -9.28 23.12
C GLN A 33 9.10 -8.65 24.48
N TYR A 34 10.17 -7.87 24.56
CA TYR A 34 10.52 -7.15 25.77
C TYR A 34 10.37 -5.66 25.51
N ASN A 35 9.55 -4.99 26.32
CA ASN A 35 9.44 -3.54 26.27
C ASN A 35 10.23 -2.88 27.39
N ARG A 36 10.77 -1.70 27.10
CA ARG A 36 11.40 -0.81 28.08
C ARG A 36 11.07 0.63 27.69
N THR A 37 10.43 1.34 28.59
CA THR A 37 10.02 2.73 28.39
C THR A 37 11.06 3.73 28.90
N GLU A 38 11.83 3.37 29.95
CA GLU A 38 12.94 4.19 30.52
C GLU A 38 14.25 3.46 30.34
N VAL A 39 15.38 4.19 30.20
CA VAL A 39 16.72 3.61 29.96
C VAL A 39 17.11 2.60 31.05
N GLU A 40 16.92 2.95 32.32
CA GLU A 40 17.21 2.10 33.48
C GLU A 40 15.95 1.37 33.99
N GLY A 41 14.86 1.43 33.26
CA GLY A 41 13.58 0.79 33.63
C GLY A 41 13.63 -0.74 33.53
N PRO A 42 12.75 -1.42 34.28
CA PRO A 42 12.61 -2.88 34.17
C PRO A 42 12.13 -3.28 32.77
N LEU A 43 12.50 -4.50 32.37
CA LEU A 43 11.96 -5.12 31.16
C LEU A 43 10.53 -5.59 31.44
N ASP A 44 9.58 -5.18 30.59
CA ASP A 44 8.22 -5.73 30.56
C ASP A 44 8.17 -6.83 29.50
N GLU A 45 7.93 -8.07 29.94
CA GLU A 45 7.81 -9.22 29.06
C GLU A 45 6.40 -9.30 28.48
N LEU A 46 6.28 -9.20 27.17
CA LEU A 46 5.03 -9.18 26.42
C LEU A 46 4.90 -10.46 25.61
N ILE A 47 3.97 -11.33 26.01
CA ILE A 47 3.75 -12.64 25.38
C ILE A 47 2.48 -12.58 24.56
N THR A 48 2.59 -12.71 23.23
CA THR A 48 1.49 -13.05 22.34
C THR A 48 1.44 -14.57 22.20
N GLN A 49 0.29 -15.20 22.48
CA GLN A 49 0.13 -16.65 22.41
C GLN A 49 -0.81 -17.03 21.28
N GLN A 50 -0.46 -18.13 20.58
CA GLN A 50 -1.24 -18.72 19.50
C GLN A 50 -1.51 -20.19 19.79
N THR A 51 -2.72 -20.66 19.45
CA THR A 51 -3.06 -22.08 19.52
C THR A 51 -3.45 -22.61 18.15
N TYR A 52 -3.17 -23.86 17.91
CA TYR A 52 -3.41 -24.50 16.61
C TYR A 52 -4.22 -25.77 16.75
N SER A 53 -5.00 -26.09 15.73
CA SER A 53 -5.71 -27.36 15.60
C SER A 53 -4.71 -28.51 15.36
N VAL A 54 -5.22 -29.75 15.39
CA VAL A 54 -4.42 -30.95 15.04
C VAL A 54 -3.86 -30.85 13.62
N LEU A 55 -4.59 -30.18 12.70
CA LEU A 55 -4.19 -29.97 11.31
C LEU A 55 -3.19 -28.80 11.13
N GLY A 56 -2.73 -28.16 12.21
CA GLY A 56 -1.83 -27.01 12.12
C GLY A 56 -2.50 -25.67 11.77
N GLN A 57 -3.84 -25.61 11.78
CA GLN A 57 -4.57 -24.36 11.50
C GLN A 57 -4.67 -23.51 12.77
N LEU A 58 -4.48 -22.19 12.64
CA LEU A 58 -4.57 -21.25 13.77
C LEU A 58 -5.97 -21.28 14.38
N SER A 59 -6.11 -21.68 15.64
CA SER A 59 -7.38 -21.77 16.35
C SER A 59 -7.68 -20.53 17.18
N SER A 60 -6.65 -19.95 17.83
CA SER A 60 -6.81 -18.69 18.56
C SER A 60 -5.51 -17.90 18.61
N SER A 61 -5.66 -16.58 18.86
CA SER A 61 -4.55 -15.67 19.12
C SER A 61 -4.94 -14.70 20.22
N ILE A 62 -4.03 -14.48 21.19
CA ILE A 62 -4.25 -13.61 22.35
C ILE A 62 -3.04 -12.69 22.54
N ASP A 63 -3.30 -11.41 22.77
CA ASP A 63 -2.30 -10.38 23.00
C ASP A 63 -1.77 -10.42 24.46
N PRO A 64 -0.66 -9.71 24.78
CA PRO A 64 -0.08 -9.73 26.12
C PRO A 64 -1.00 -9.18 27.22
N ARG A 65 -1.89 -8.24 26.92
CA ARG A 65 -2.83 -7.66 27.88
C ARG A 65 -3.89 -8.69 28.28
N LEU A 66 -4.63 -9.21 27.29
CA LEU A 66 -5.69 -10.20 27.55
C LEU A 66 -5.12 -11.52 28.08
N LEU A 67 -3.88 -11.90 27.70
CA LEU A 67 -3.23 -13.07 28.26
C LEU A 67 -2.93 -12.93 29.75
N ALA A 68 -2.52 -11.74 30.18
CA ALA A 68 -2.32 -11.47 31.61
C ALA A 68 -3.64 -11.52 32.39
N GLU A 69 -4.70 -10.96 31.84
CA GLU A 69 -6.05 -11.04 32.42
C GLU A 69 -6.57 -12.51 32.44
N GLN A 70 -6.32 -13.27 31.40
CA GLN A 70 -6.73 -14.69 31.32
C GLN A 70 -6.02 -15.56 32.36
N GLN A 71 -4.82 -15.20 32.78
CA GLN A 71 -4.12 -15.89 33.88
C GLN A 71 -4.79 -15.66 35.24
N LEU A 72 -5.49 -14.53 35.41
CA LEU A 72 -6.25 -14.21 36.61
C LEU A 72 -7.69 -14.74 36.54
N ASP A 73 -8.31 -14.66 35.39
CA ASP A 73 -9.67 -15.12 35.10
C ASP A 73 -9.71 -15.93 33.81
N ALA A 74 -9.79 -17.25 33.92
CA ALA A 74 -9.83 -18.17 32.79
C ALA A 74 -11.03 -17.96 31.83
N SER A 75 -12.03 -17.15 32.22
CA SER A 75 -13.18 -16.81 31.36
C SER A 75 -12.84 -15.78 30.29
N VAL A 76 -11.73 -15.06 30.40
CA VAL A 76 -11.27 -14.05 29.45
C VAL A 76 -11.01 -14.71 28.10
N GLN A 77 -11.62 -14.13 27.06
CA GLN A 77 -11.55 -14.68 25.71
C GLN A 77 -10.33 -14.14 24.96
N PRO A 78 -9.68 -14.93 24.07
CA PRO A 78 -8.61 -14.43 23.23
C PRO A 78 -9.13 -13.39 22.23
N ASN A 79 -8.24 -12.53 21.73
CA ASN A 79 -8.56 -11.51 20.72
C ASN A 79 -9.24 -12.11 19.50
N PHE A 80 -8.77 -13.30 19.07
CA PHE A 80 -9.31 -14.02 17.93
C PHE A 80 -9.50 -15.50 18.22
N ARG A 81 -10.62 -16.04 17.69
CA ARG A 81 -10.87 -17.47 17.54
C ARG A 81 -11.27 -17.76 16.10
N PHE A 82 -10.74 -18.84 15.56
CA PHE A 82 -11.00 -19.26 14.19
C PHE A 82 -11.54 -20.69 14.16
N GLN A 83 -12.50 -20.94 13.27
CA GLN A 83 -12.91 -22.28 12.85
C GLN A 83 -12.72 -22.38 11.36
N HIS A 84 -12.01 -23.41 10.91
CA HIS A 84 -11.62 -23.58 9.52
C HIS A 84 -12.38 -24.75 8.87
N SER A 85 -12.51 -24.68 7.55
CA SER A 85 -12.86 -25.82 6.73
C SER A 85 -11.71 -26.86 6.70
N LEU A 86 -11.98 -28.04 6.18
CA LEU A 86 -10.92 -29.05 5.93
C LEU A 86 -9.84 -28.55 4.96
N SER A 87 -10.17 -27.61 4.08
CA SER A 87 -9.23 -26.96 3.16
C SER A 87 -8.43 -25.79 3.77
N GLY A 88 -8.58 -25.52 5.08
CA GLY A 88 -7.85 -24.48 5.80
C GLY A 88 -8.45 -23.08 5.72
N ARG A 89 -9.62 -22.89 5.08
CA ARG A 89 -10.26 -21.57 4.98
C ARG A 89 -11.04 -21.23 6.24
N PRO A 90 -10.95 -20.01 6.79
CA PRO A 90 -11.74 -19.64 7.95
C PRO A 90 -13.23 -19.56 7.57
N LEU A 91 -14.05 -20.38 8.21
CA LEU A 91 -15.52 -20.37 8.09
C LEU A 91 -16.14 -19.46 9.15
N LYS A 92 -15.52 -19.41 10.33
CA LYS A 92 -15.96 -18.58 11.43
C LYS A 92 -14.77 -17.90 12.06
N THR A 93 -14.82 -16.58 12.11
CA THR A 93 -13.87 -15.74 12.84
C THR A 93 -14.62 -15.01 13.95
N ARG A 94 -14.13 -15.12 15.17
CA ARG A 94 -14.64 -14.37 16.31
C ARG A 94 -13.54 -13.45 16.81
N SER A 95 -13.79 -12.15 16.79
CA SER A 95 -12.88 -11.12 17.27
C SER A 95 -13.50 -10.36 18.43
N GLN A 96 -12.72 -10.03 19.45
CA GLN A 96 -13.18 -9.14 20.54
C GLN A 96 -13.40 -7.72 20.03
N ASP A 97 -12.61 -7.28 19.05
CA ASP A 97 -12.70 -5.94 18.45
C ASP A 97 -13.83 -5.83 17.43
N ALA A 98 -13.96 -6.80 16.51
CA ALA A 98 -14.82 -6.74 15.32
C ALA A 98 -16.06 -7.65 15.38
N GLY A 99 -16.26 -8.38 16.49
CA GLY A 99 -17.36 -9.33 16.63
C GLY A 99 -17.16 -10.64 15.85
N GLU A 100 -18.24 -11.24 15.39
CA GLU A 100 -18.24 -12.53 14.71
C GLU A 100 -18.52 -12.37 13.21
N LEU A 101 -17.76 -13.09 12.38
CA LEU A 101 -17.99 -13.22 10.95
C LEU A 101 -18.08 -14.70 10.56
N LEU A 102 -19.17 -15.08 9.92
CA LEU A 102 -19.39 -16.38 9.30
C LEU A 102 -19.26 -16.22 7.78
N VAL A 103 -18.53 -17.13 7.12
CA VAL A 103 -18.38 -17.12 5.66
C VAL A 103 -18.53 -18.53 5.12
N VAL A 104 -19.33 -18.70 4.08
CA VAL A 104 -19.47 -19.96 3.32
C VAL A 104 -18.87 -19.75 1.94
N TYR A 105 -18.06 -20.71 1.52
CA TYR A 105 -17.38 -20.69 0.23
C TYR A 105 -17.90 -21.79 -0.68
N ASP A 106 -17.86 -21.54 -1.98
CA ASP A 106 -18.07 -22.59 -2.98
C ASP A 106 -16.83 -23.50 -3.16
N CYS A 107 -16.93 -24.46 -4.07
CA CYS A 107 -15.84 -25.41 -4.32
C CYS A 107 -14.59 -24.77 -4.95
N GLU A 108 -14.72 -23.61 -5.62
CA GLU A 108 -13.59 -22.85 -6.17
C GLU A 108 -13.03 -21.82 -5.17
N GLY A 109 -13.76 -21.59 -4.08
CA GLY A 109 -13.38 -20.72 -2.98
C GLY A 109 -13.85 -19.30 -3.09
N GLY A 110 -14.86 -19.05 -3.91
CA GLY A 110 -15.60 -17.80 -3.90
C GLY A 110 -16.52 -17.74 -2.68
N PRO A 111 -16.59 -16.62 -1.94
CA PRO A 111 -17.55 -16.47 -0.85
C PRO A 111 -18.97 -16.36 -1.44
N VAL A 112 -19.84 -17.32 -1.12
CA VAL A 112 -21.23 -17.35 -1.59
C VAL A 112 -22.21 -16.75 -0.60
N TRP A 113 -21.89 -16.81 0.70
CA TRP A 113 -22.70 -16.25 1.77
C TRP A 113 -21.83 -15.86 2.96
N GLN A 114 -22.17 -14.73 3.61
CA GLN A 114 -21.55 -14.32 4.86
C GLN A 114 -22.55 -13.60 5.77
N ARG A 115 -22.30 -13.64 7.09
CA ARG A 115 -23.09 -12.98 8.13
C ARG A 115 -22.16 -12.44 9.20
N ASN A 116 -22.42 -11.19 9.65
CA ASN A 116 -21.68 -10.54 10.73
C ASN A 116 -22.48 -10.42 12.02
N SER A 117 -21.87 -9.86 13.09
CA SER A 117 -22.50 -9.68 14.41
C SER A 117 -23.63 -8.67 14.46
N ARG A 118 -23.83 -7.86 13.41
CA ARG A 118 -25.00 -6.97 13.27
C ARG A 118 -26.16 -7.65 12.57
N ASP A 119 -26.11 -8.98 12.42
CA ASP A 119 -27.06 -9.78 11.67
C ASP A 119 -27.24 -9.35 10.20
N GLN A 120 -26.22 -8.77 9.63
CA GLN A 120 -26.20 -8.40 8.22
C GLN A 120 -25.70 -9.59 7.41
N GLN A 121 -26.48 -9.96 6.42
CA GLN A 121 -26.18 -11.08 5.52
C GLN A 121 -25.83 -10.54 4.15
N GLN A 122 -24.91 -11.22 3.50
CA GLN A 122 -24.46 -10.89 2.16
C GLN A 122 -24.32 -12.19 1.36
N ARG A 123 -24.82 -12.18 0.13
CA ARG A 123 -24.82 -13.34 -0.76
C ARG A 123 -24.30 -12.93 -2.13
N ARG A 124 -23.51 -13.81 -2.75
CA ARG A 124 -22.97 -13.59 -4.10
C ARG A 124 -23.36 -14.74 -5.03
N THR A 125 -23.60 -14.42 -6.30
CA THR A 125 -23.75 -15.37 -7.38
C THR A 125 -22.66 -15.18 -8.40
N TYR A 126 -22.36 -16.26 -9.13
CA TYR A 126 -21.29 -16.32 -10.10
C TYR A 126 -21.79 -16.93 -11.42
N ASP A 127 -21.18 -16.57 -12.53
CA ASP A 127 -21.43 -17.20 -13.82
C ASP A 127 -20.63 -18.50 -13.99
N SER A 128 -20.80 -19.17 -15.14
CA SER A 128 -20.07 -20.41 -15.47
C SER A 128 -18.56 -20.26 -15.59
N LEU A 129 -18.03 -19.02 -15.68
CA LEU A 129 -16.61 -18.69 -15.64
C LEU A 129 -16.17 -18.28 -14.24
N HIS A 130 -17.03 -18.46 -13.23
CA HIS A 130 -16.80 -18.08 -11.84
C HIS A 130 -16.50 -16.58 -11.65
N ARG A 131 -17.15 -15.71 -12.45
CA ARG A 131 -17.10 -14.27 -12.29
C ARG A 131 -18.37 -13.81 -11.53
N PRO A 132 -18.27 -12.83 -10.61
CA PRO A 132 -19.44 -12.36 -9.87
C PRO A 132 -20.48 -11.76 -10.81
N THR A 133 -21.74 -12.08 -10.60
CA THR A 133 -22.87 -11.54 -11.37
C THR A 133 -23.79 -10.67 -10.54
N THR A 134 -24.04 -11.06 -9.29
CA THR A 134 -24.97 -10.34 -8.42
C THR A 134 -24.48 -10.40 -6.98
N TYR A 135 -24.62 -9.30 -6.27
CA TYR A 135 -24.35 -9.17 -4.84
C TYR A 135 -25.63 -8.74 -4.12
N TYR A 136 -26.06 -9.54 -3.18
CA TYR A 136 -27.24 -9.32 -2.38
C TYR A 136 -26.82 -8.90 -0.97
N GLU A 137 -27.58 -7.99 -0.38
CA GLU A 137 -27.43 -7.55 0.99
C GLU A 137 -28.77 -7.60 1.71
N GLN A 138 -28.76 -8.09 2.95
CA GLN A 138 -29.89 -8.05 3.86
C GLN A 138 -29.44 -7.51 5.20
N VAL A 139 -30.14 -6.53 5.73
CA VAL A 139 -29.88 -5.91 7.03
C VAL A 139 -30.94 -6.39 8.01
N ALA A 140 -30.55 -7.20 8.97
CA ALA A 140 -31.44 -7.77 9.99
C ALA A 140 -32.74 -8.35 9.37
N ASN A 141 -33.90 -7.77 9.69
CA ASN A 141 -35.20 -8.23 9.22
C ASN A 141 -35.67 -7.51 7.93
N ASP A 142 -34.86 -6.63 7.34
CA ASP A 142 -35.22 -5.94 6.10
C ASP A 142 -35.25 -6.92 4.92
N PRO A 143 -36.01 -6.62 3.86
CA PRO A 143 -35.95 -7.41 2.62
C PRO A 143 -34.52 -7.46 2.03
N GLU A 144 -34.17 -8.61 1.46
CA GLU A 144 -32.92 -8.76 0.69
C GLU A 144 -33.01 -7.82 -0.53
N ARG A 145 -31.93 -7.02 -0.78
CA ARG A 145 -31.82 -6.12 -1.92
C ARG A 145 -30.61 -6.52 -2.78
N VAL A 146 -30.62 -6.17 -4.04
CA VAL A 146 -29.49 -6.33 -4.95
C VAL A 146 -28.64 -5.06 -4.94
N SER A 147 -27.52 -5.09 -4.21
CA SER A 147 -26.65 -3.92 -4.08
C SER A 147 -25.65 -3.76 -5.23
N GLU A 148 -25.27 -4.87 -5.93
CA GLU A 148 -24.42 -4.80 -7.11
C GLU A 148 -24.81 -5.80 -8.19
N ARG A 149 -24.58 -5.40 -9.47
CA ARG A 149 -24.66 -6.28 -10.66
C ARG A 149 -23.49 -6.03 -11.59
N TRP A 150 -22.96 -7.13 -12.14
CA TRP A 150 -21.87 -7.11 -13.12
C TRP A 150 -22.32 -7.73 -14.44
N PHE A 151 -22.05 -7.03 -15.55
CA PHE A 151 -22.28 -7.47 -16.90
C PHE A 151 -20.96 -7.48 -17.67
N TYR A 152 -20.73 -8.56 -18.42
CA TYR A 152 -19.49 -8.76 -19.14
C TYR A 152 -19.66 -8.63 -20.64
N GLY A 153 -18.58 -8.41 -21.38
CA GLY A 153 -18.61 -8.06 -22.79
C GLY A 153 -19.01 -9.19 -23.76
N GLU A 154 -19.38 -10.37 -23.26
CA GLU A 154 -19.99 -11.44 -24.05
C GLU A 154 -21.37 -11.07 -24.60
N GLU A 155 -22.07 -10.16 -23.96
CA GLU A 155 -23.41 -9.68 -24.40
C GLU A 155 -23.34 -8.81 -25.64
N LEU A 156 -22.17 -8.33 -26.03
CA LEU A 156 -22.00 -7.50 -27.21
C LEU A 156 -21.98 -8.33 -28.50
N PRO A 157 -22.74 -7.92 -29.55
CA PRO A 157 -22.89 -8.69 -30.78
C PRO A 157 -21.62 -8.76 -31.65
N ALA A 158 -20.60 -7.95 -31.40
CA ALA A 158 -19.33 -7.94 -32.14
C ALA A 158 -18.13 -7.81 -31.19
N PRO A 159 -16.93 -8.26 -31.63
CA PRO A 159 -15.71 -8.12 -30.83
C PRO A 159 -15.22 -6.65 -30.79
N ALA A 160 -16.14 -5.72 -30.48
CA ALA A 160 -15.84 -4.32 -30.44
C ALA A 160 -14.97 -4.02 -29.25
N ALA A 161 -13.87 -3.27 -29.45
CA ALA A 161 -13.07 -2.64 -28.44
C ALA A 161 -12.52 -3.55 -27.32
N ASN A 162 -12.22 -4.83 -27.65
CA ASN A 162 -11.60 -5.82 -26.76
C ASN A 162 -12.39 -6.10 -25.46
N CYS A 163 -13.70 -5.89 -25.44
CA CYS A 163 -14.55 -6.05 -24.26
C CYS A 163 -14.84 -7.51 -23.89
N ARG A 164 -14.63 -8.46 -24.78
CA ARG A 164 -14.94 -9.87 -24.53
C ARG A 164 -14.24 -10.39 -23.27
N ARG A 165 -14.99 -10.99 -22.34
CA ARG A 165 -14.57 -11.44 -21.01
C ARG A 165 -14.16 -10.33 -20.05
N GLN A 166 -14.22 -9.08 -20.46
CA GLN A 166 -13.97 -7.93 -19.62
C GLN A 166 -15.29 -7.43 -19.02
N LEU A 167 -15.18 -6.70 -17.89
CA LEU A 167 -16.32 -6.06 -17.26
C LEU A 167 -16.81 -4.91 -18.14
N LEU A 168 -18.08 -4.98 -18.58
CA LEU A 168 -18.68 -3.95 -19.41
C LEU A 168 -19.48 -2.93 -18.61
N ARG A 169 -20.36 -3.41 -17.70
CA ARG A 169 -21.19 -2.57 -16.84
C ARG A 169 -21.14 -3.09 -15.42
N HIS A 170 -21.01 -2.17 -14.48
CA HIS A 170 -21.07 -2.44 -13.05
C HIS A 170 -22.04 -1.47 -12.39
N TYR A 171 -23.18 -1.97 -12.01
CA TYR A 171 -24.10 -1.29 -11.11
C TYR A 171 -23.60 -1.53 -9.68
N SER A 172 -23.31 -0.45 -8.95
CA SER A 172 -22.67 -0.48 -7.63
C SER A 172 -23.46 0.35 -6.61
N PRO A 173 -23.12 0.34 -5.33
CA PRO A 173 -23.77 1.20 -4.35
C PRO A 173 -23.61 2.70 -4.57
N ALA A 174 -22.76 3.14 -5.49
CA ALA A 174 -22.56 4.55 -5.85
C ALA A 174 -23.17 4.93 -7.22
N GLY A 175 -23.68 3.97 -7.97
CA GLY A 175 -24.25 4.18 -9.29
C GLY A 175 -23.74 3.22 -10.34
N LEU A 176 -23.68 3.65 -11.60
CA LEU A 176 -23.30 2.85 -12.76
C LEU A 176 -21.94 3.26 -13.28
N THR A 177 -21.08 2.27 -13.51
CA THR A 177 -19.83 2.42 -14.27
C THR A 177 -19.89 1.57 -15.53
N ILE A 178 -19.65 2.17 -16.69
CA ILE A 178 -19.55 1.50 -18.00
C ILE A 178 -18.11 1.56 -18.46
N THR A 179 -17.59 0.46 -18.98
CA THR A 179 -16.23 0.34 -19.53
C THR A 179 -16.27 -0.12 -20.98
N PRO A 180 -16.53 0.80 -21.92
CA PRO A 180 -16.85 0.45 -23.30
C PRO A 180 -15.65 0.00 -24.12
N SER A 181 -14.42 0.21 -23.66
CA SER A 181 -13.22 -0.14 -24.42
C SER A 181 -12.01 -0.51 -23.57
N TYR A 182 -11.25 -1.49 -24.06
CA TYR A 182 -10.01 -1.97 -23.49
C TYR A 182 -8.88 -2.00 -24.52
N SER A 183 -7.63 -1.85 -24.08
CA SER A 183 -6.46 -2.07 -24.92
C SER A 183 -6.32 -3.56 -25.27
N VAL A 184 -5.46 -3.88 -26.23
CA VAL A 184 -5.12 -5.27 -26.60
C VAL A 184 -4.56 -6.06 -25.40
N THR A 185 -3.92 -5.37 -24.48
CA THR A 185 -3.36 -5.92 -23.23
C THR A 185 -4.36 -5.96 -22.06
N GLY A 186 -5.63 -5.58 -22.30
CA GLY A 186 -6.72 -5.62 -21.30
C GLY A 186 -6.74 -4.44 -20.33
N GLN A 187 -6.09 -3.32 -20.67
CA GLN A 187 -6.13 -2.09 -19.88
C GLN A 187 -7.36 -1.25 -20.25
N LEU A 188 -7.97 -0.62 -19.26
CA LEU A 188 -9.11 0.25 -19.42
C LEU A 188 -8.75 1.49 -20.25
N LEU A 189 -9.41 1.71 -21.40
CA LEU A 189 -9.20 2.91 -22.23
C LEU A 189 -10.25 3.99 -21.98
N THR A 190 -11.47 3.60 -21.68
CA THR A 190 -12.58 4.55 -21.43
C THR A 190 -13.44 4.04 -20.27
N SER A 191 -13.85 4.96 -19.41
CA SER A 191 -14.83 4.73 -18.34
C SER A 191 -15.89 5.81 -18.37
N GLU A 192 -17.13 5.41 -18.32
CA GLU A 192 -18.29 6.29 -18.17
C GLU A 192 -18.92 6.02 -16.80
N GLN A 193 -19.22 7.08 -16.05
CA GLN A 193 -19.74 6.97 -14.70
C GLN A 193 -21.01 7.83 -14.54
N GLN A 194 -22.04 7.24 -13.95
CA GLN A 194 -23.24 7.94 -13.47
C GLN A 194 -23.41 7.66 -11.99
N PHE A 195 -23.74 8.68 -11.22
CA PHE A 195 -23.92 8.57 -9.77
C PHE A 195 -25.38 8.29 -9.42
N LEU A 196 -25.60 7.79 -8.19
CA LEU A 196 -26.93 7.75 -7.61
C LEU A 196 -27.44 9.18 -7.36
N ARG A 197 -28.75 9.34 -7.41
CA ARG A 197 -29.43 10.56 -6.97
C ARG A 197 -29.34 10.68 -5.43
N ASP A 198 -29.34 11.91 -4.93
CA ASP A 198 -29.15 12.16 -3.49
C ASP A 198 -30.18 11.51 -2.58
N GLU A 199 -31.38 11.33 -3.10
CA GLU A 199 -32.49 10.72 -2.38
C GLU A 199 -32.30 9.20 -2.20
N VAL A 200 -31.39 8.58 -3.00
CA VAL A 200 -31.13 7.15 -2.99
C VAL A 200 -29.92 6.85 -2.09
N LEU A 201 -30.18 6.54 -0.83
CA LEU A 201 -29.12 6.20 0.13
C LEU A 201 -28.55 4.80 -0.08
N ASN A 202 -29.40 3.87 -0.51
CA ASN A 202 -29.03 2.47 -0.73
C ASN A 202 -29.53 2.03 -2.09
N SER A 203 -28.62 1.56 -2.93
CA SER A 203 -28.95 1.02 -4.25
C SER A 203 -29.80 -0.26 -4.14
N ASP A 204 -30.75 -0.44 -5.06
CA ASP A 204 -31.43 -1.71 -5.27
C ASP A 204 -31.61 -2.00 -6.77
N TRP A 205 -30.71 -2.81 -7.30
CA TRP A 205 -30.68 -3.24 -8.69
C TRP A 205 -31.48 -4.54 -8.92
N SER A 206 -32.57 -4.74 -8.15
CA SER A 206 -33.44 -5.89 -8.28
C SER A 206 -34.26 -5.87 -9.60
N GLY A 207 -34.74 -7.03 -10.02
CA GLY A 207 -35.40 -7.22 -11.32
C GLY A 207 -34.39 -7.20 -12.48
N ASP A 208 -34.90 -7.19 -13.72
CA ASP A 208 -34.07 -7.26 -14.94
C ASP A 208 -34.36 -6.08 -15.88
N ASP A 209 -34.94 -5.00 -15.40
CA ASP A 209 -35.30 -3.81 -16.18
C ASP A 209 -34.31 -2.67 -15.97
N PRO A 210 -33.38 -2.42 -16.91
CA PRO A 210 -32.42 -1.32 -16.84
C PRO A 210 -33.10 0.07 -16.84
N ALA A 211 -34.33 0.20 -17.37
CA ALA A 211 -35.05 1.47 -17.37
C ALA A 211 -35.48 1.86 -15.96
N ARG A 212 -35.87 0.88 -15.13
CA ARG A 212 -36.15 1.09 -13.71
C ARG A 212 -34.89 1.56 -12.97
N TRP A 213 -33.75 0.92 -13.20
CA TRP A 213 -32.50 1.28 -12.54
C TRP A 213 -32.00 2.67 -12.94
N SER A 214 -32.26 3.09 -14.19
CA SER A 214 -31.89 4.42 -14.68
C SER A 214 -32.65 5.55 -13.95
N ALA A 215 -33.80 5.28 -13.35
CA ALA A 215 -34.54 6.26 -12.57
C ALA A 215 -33.82 6.69 -11.29
N ASP A 216 -32.96 5.82 -10.73
CA ASP A 216 -32.18 6.08 -9.53
C ASP A 216 -30.84 6.78 -9.83
N LEU A 217 -30.49 6.94 -11.11
CA LEU A 217 -29.23 7.55 -11.55
C LEU A 217 -29.42 9.03 -11.90
N THR A 218 -28.34 9.79 -11.75
CA THR A 218 -28.26 11.16 -12.29
C THR A 218 -28.26 11.14 -13.81
N ALA A 219 -28.73 12.22 -14.46
CA ALA A 219 -28.74 12.29 -15.91
C ALA A 219 -27.35 12.48 -16.53
N GLU A 220 -26.41 13.06 -15.76
CA GLU A 220 -25.06 13.36 -16.25
C GLU A 220 -24.21 12.09 -16.32
N VAL A 221 -23.48 11.96 -17.43
CA VAL A 221 -22.50 10.89 -17.67
C VAL A 221 -21.10 11.49 -17.70
N TYR A 222 -20.24 11.01 -16.84
CA TYR A 222 -18.87 11.46 -16.70
C TYR A 222 -17.91 10.51 -17.39
N THR A 223 -17.25 10.94 -18.48
CA THR A 223 -16.39 10.08 -19.32
C THR A 223 -14.93 10.41 -19.12
N SER A 224 -14.15 9.46 -18.62
CA SER A 224 -12.68 9.54 -18.51
C SER A 224 -11.99 8.62 -19.50
N ARG A 225 -10.81 9.00 -20.03
CA ARG A 225 -10.05 8.24 -21.04
C ARG A 225 -8.58 8.11 -20.66
N TRP A 226 -7.97 7.01 -21.09
CA TRP A 226 -6.54 6.73 -20.85
C TRP A 226 -5.86 6.22 -22.09
N GLY A 227 -4.59 6.61 -22.28
CA GLY A 227 -3.70 6.10 -23.31
C GLY A 227 -2.45 5.49 -22.70
N PHE A 228 -2.04 4.35 -23.26
CA PHE A 228 -0.92 3.56 -22.78
C PHE A 228 0.10 3.37 -23.89
N ASN A 229 1.38 3.28 -23.54
CA ASN A 229 2.43 2.87 -24.46
C ASN A 229 2.43 1.34 -24.66
N ALA A 230 3.33 0.84 -25.52
CA ALA A 230 3.44 -0.59 -25.82
C ALA A 230 3.82 -1.46 -24.59
N LEU A 231 4.44 -0.87 -23.58
CA LEU A 231 4.76 -1.55 -22.30
C LEU A 231 3.61 -1.54 -21.30
N GLY A 232 2.48 -0.91 -21.65
CA GLY A 232 1.32 -0.80 -20.77
C GLY A 232 1.46 0.29 -19.70
N ILE A 233 2.40 1.20 -19.84
CA ILE A 233 2.56 2.35 -18.95
C ILE A 233 1.63 3.46 -19.45
N GLN A 234 0.84 4.07 -18.53
CA GLN A 234 -0.04 5.19 -18.87
C GLN A 234 0.81 6.41 -19.24
N VAL A 235 0.58 6.96 -20.43
CA VAL A 235 1.26 8.16 -20.94
C VAL A 235 0.32 9.33 -21.19
N HIS A 236 -0.99 9.07 -21.23
CA HIS A 236 -2.02 10.07 -21.44
C HIS A 236 -3.26 9.76 -20.61
N SER A 237 -3.94 10.78 -20.12
CA SER A 237 -5.30 10.68 -19.57
C SER A 237 -6.09 11.96 -19.90
N ALA A 238 -7.40 11.79 -20.06
CA ALA A 238 -8.36 12.89 -20.13
C ALA A 238 -9.42 12.64 -19.05
N ASP A 239 -9.66 13.62 -18.21
CA ASP A 239 -10.70 13.56 -17.19
C ASP A 239 -12.10 13.83 -17.77
N ALA A 240 -13.12 13.75 -16.91
CA ALA A 240 -14.52 13.88 -17.35
C ALA A 240 -14.94 15.29 -17.78
N LYS A 241 -14.12 16.30 -17.54
CA LYS A 241 -14.31 17.67 -18.01
C LYS A 241 -13.44 18.01 -19.23
N GLY A 242 -12.62 17.04 -19.68
CA GLY A 242 -11.78 17.16 -20.89
C GLY A 242 -10.39 17.72 -20.61
N ASN A 243 -9.98 17.90 -19.37
CA ASN A 243 -8.60 18.26 -19.05
C ASN A 243 -7.67 17.08 -19.38
N GLN A 244 -6.55 17.34 -20.05
CA GLN A 244 -5.63 16.33 -20.55
C GLN A 244 -4.31 16.35 -19.77
N GLN A 245 -3.85 15.20 -19.35
CA GLN A 245 -2.53 15.02 -18.75
C GLN A 245 -1.66 14.14 -19.66
N ARG A 246 -0.41 14.54 -19.86
CA ARG A 246 0.60 13.79 -20.64
C ARG A 246 1.80 13.55 -19.77
N GLN A 247 2.38 12.36 -19.90
CA GLN A 247 3.58 11.95 -19.18
C GLN A 247 4.67 11.60 -20.19
N ARG A 248 5.89 12.11 -19.96
CA ARG A 248 7.11 11.75 -20.69
C ARG A 248 7.91 10.78 -19.83
N LEU A 249 8.40 9.73 -20.45
CA LEU A 249 9.21 8.70 -19.79
C LEU A 249 10.63 8.75 -20.33
N ASN A 250 11.61 8.42 -19.48
CA ASN A 250 12.98 8.20 -19.88
C ASN A 250 13.14 6.78 -20.47
N ILE A 251 14.35 6.45 -20.91
CA ILE A 251 14.67 5.15 -21.53
C ILE A 251 14.50 3.96 -20.55
N ALA A 252 14.54 4.21 -19.24
CA ALA A 252 14.29 3.20 -18.20
C ALA A 252 12.78 3.01 -17.88
N GLY A 253 11.90 3.77 -18.55
CA GLY A 253 10.46 3.76 -18.29
C GLY A 253 10.02 4.55 -17.06
N GLN A 254 10.93 5.32 -16.46
CA GLN A 254 10.61 6.20 -15.33
C GLN A 254 10.09 7.55 -15.83
N LEU A 255 9.29 8.24 -15.02
CA LEU A 255 8.77 9.56 -15.36
C LEU A 255 9.92 10.55 -15.57
N ALA A 256 9.92 11.27 -16.71
CA ALA A 256 10.89 12.33 -17.05
C ALA A 256 10.27 13.72 -17.08
N GLY A 257 8.95 13.80 -17.05
CA GLY A 257 8.20 15.04 -17.01
C GLY A 257 6.73 14.83 -17.22
N SER A 258 5.91 15.80 -16.87
CA SER A 258 4.46 15.77 -17.07
C SER A 258 3.88 17.14 -17.37
N GLU A 259 2.76 17.14 -18.09
CA GLU A 259 2.05 18.34 -18.55
C GLU A 259 0.55 18.18 -18.31
N LEU A 260 -0.11 19.29 -18.03
CA LEU A 260 -1.55 19.43 -17.92
C LEU A 260 -2.06 20.48 -18.90
N GLN A 261 -3.03 20.10 -19.74
CA GLN A 261 -3.78 21.04 -20.58
C GLN A 261 -5.21 21.11 -20.08
N LEU A 262 -5.62 22.29 -19.62
CA LEU A 262 -7.00 22.54 -19.20
C LEU A 262 -7.93 22.58 -20.43
N PHE A 263 -9.16 22.15 -20.22
CA PHE A 263 -10.18 22.21 -21.27
C PHE A 263 -10.39 23.64 -21.76
N GLY A 264 -10.46 23.83 -23.07
CA GLY A 264 -10.58 25.13 -23.69
C GLY A 264 -9.28 25.95 -23.82
N HIS A 265 -8.18 25.52 -23.21
CA HIS A 265 -6.88 26.16 -23.34
C HIS A 265 -6.07 25.53 -24.49
N THR A 266 -5.36 26.37 -25.25
CA THR A 266 -4.52 25.92 -26.38
C THR A 266 -3.13 25.49 -25.95
N THR A 267 -2.67 25.93 -24.77
CA THR A 267 -1.32 25.67 -24.23
C THR A 267 -1.40 24.68 -23.08
N ALA A 268 -0.48 23.71 -23.08
CA ALA A 268 -0.26 22.85 -21.93
C ALA A 268 0.71 23.52 -20.93
N HIS A 269 0.45 23.35 -19.64
CA HIS A 269 1.31 23.81 -18.57
C HIS A 269 2.16 22.65 -18.05
N ALA A 270 3.47 22.86 -17.87
CA ALA A 270 4.31 21.87 -17.22
C ALA A 270 3.85 21.67 -15.77
N VAL A 271 3.63 20.42 -15.37
CA VAL A 271 3.41 20.02 -13.98
C VAL A 271 4.77 19.68 -13.36
N LEU A 272 5.55 18.91 -14.09
CA LEU A 272 6.93 18.52 -13.78
C LEU A 272 7.78 18.75 -15.04
N ARG A 273 8.80 19.59 -14.96
CA ARG A 273 9.69 19.90 -16.09
C ARG A 273 10.75 18.83 -16.26
N THR A 274 11.48 18.56 -15.19
CA THR A 274 12.55 17.54 -15.16
C THR A 274 12.53 16.78 -13.84
N ILE A 275 13.03 15.56 -13.89
CA ILE A 275 13.26 14.72 -12.71
C ILE A 275 14.42 13.77 -13.03
N ASP A 276 15.41 13.70 -12.13
CA ASP A 276 16.58 12.87 -12.25
C ASP A 276 16.62 11.80 -11.17
N TYR A 277 17.14 10.63 -11.53
CA TYR A 277 17.16 9.47 -10.66
C TYR A 277 18.58 8.95 -10.45
N SER A 278 18.84 8.42 -9.27
CA SER A 278 20.04 7.62 -8.99
C SER A 278 20.00 6.29 -9.75
N ALA A 279 21.12 5.58 -9.79
CA ALA A 279 21.17 4.22 -10.33
C ALA A 279 20.27 3.23 -9.58
N ALA A 280 19.90 3.52 -8.31
CA ALA A 280 18.96 2.76 -7.51
C ALA A 280 17.49 3.16 -7.75
N GLY A 281 17.22 4.14 -8.62
CA GLY A 281 15.87 4.63 -8.93
C GLY A 281 15.33 5.66 -7.93
N GLN A 282 16.18 6.21 -7.04
CA GLN A 282 15.79 7.28 -6.12
C GLN A 282 15.82 8.62 -6.83
N VAL A 283 14.85 9.49 -6.53
CA VAL A 283 14.85 10.86 -7.07
C VAL A 283 16.01 11.65 -6.46
N LEU A 284 16.83 12.25 -7.29
CA LEU A 284 17.95 13.11 -6.88
C LEU A 284 17.61 14.60 -7.05
N HIS A 285 16.87 14.92 -8.09
CA HIS A 285 16.52 16.27 -8.47
C HIS A 285 15.14 16.30 -9.13
N GLU A 286 14.34 17.31 -8.87
CA GLU A 286 13.09 17.58 -9.59
C GLU A 286 12.86 19.08 -9.75
N GLU A 287 12.35 19.50 -10.91
CA GLU A 287 11.89 20.85 -11.18
C GLU A 287 10.38 20.84 -11.50
N ALA A 288 9.58 21.50 -10.67
CA ALA A 288 8.14 21.66 -10.88
C ALA A 288 7.83 22.69 -11.96
N GLY A 289 6.57 22.71 -12.44
CA GLY A 289 6.11 23.61 -13.48
C GLY A 289 6.22 25.10 -13.11
N ASN A 290 6.11 25.45 -11.83
CA ASN A 290 6.29 26.80 -11.31
C ASN A 290 7.76 27.18 -11.07
N GLY A 291 8.72 26.34 -11.49
CA GLY A 291 10.16 26.58 -11.36
C GLY A 291 10.73 26.29 -9.96
N VAL A 292 9.96 25.67 -9.08
CA VAL A 292 10.47 25.19 -7.79
C VAL A 292 11.32 23.96 -8.00
N VAL A 293 12.54 23.99 -7.48
CA VAL A 293 13.54 22.93 -7.56
C VAL A 293 13.68 22.24 -6.20
N THR A 294 13.66 20.92 -6.19
CA THR A 294 13.93 20.12 -4.99
C THR A 294 15.08 19.15 -5.26
N ASP A 295 16.12 19.24 -4.43
CA ASP A 295 17.30 18.37 -4.44
C ASP A 295 17.25 17.43 -3.24
N TYR A 296 17.61 16.15 -3.45
CA TYR A 296 17.55 15.08 -2.48
C TYR A 296 18.94 14.52 -2.18
N GLY A 297 19.31 14.48 -0.91
CA GLY A 297 20.54 13.86 -0.42
C GLY A 297 20.23 12.59 0.35
N TYR A 298 20.89 11.49 -0.01
CA TYR A 298 20.72 10.18 0.63
C TYR A 298 21.97 9.76 1.38
N GLU A 299 21.78 9.08 2.50
CA GLU A 299 22.86 8.48 3.25
C GLU A 299 23.47 7.32 2.44
N PRO A 300 24.79 7.33 2.15
CA PRO A 300 25.40 6.34 1.24
C PRO A 300 25.27 4.89 1.71
N GLN A 301 25.31 4.64 3.02
CA GLN A 301 25.31 3.31 3.61
C GLN A 301 23.92 2.69 3.67
N THR A 302 22.90 3.48 4.04
CA THR A 302 21.53 2.98 4.30
C THR A 302 20.57 3.34 3.18
N GLN A 303 20.97 4.24 2.28
CA GLN A 303 20.12 4.79 1.21
C GLN A 303 18.86 5.51 1.73
N ARG A 304 18.88 5.96 3.00
CA ARG A 304 17.80 6.75 3.59
C ARG A 304 17.94 8.22 3.19
N LEU A 305 16.81 8.92 3.09
CA LEU A 305 16.80 10.35 2.80
C LEU A 305 17.41 11.11 3.99
N ALA A 306 18.57 11.71 3.80
CA ALA A 306 19.30 12.45 4.83
C ALA A 306 19.09 13.95 4.75
N ALA A 307 18.93 14.49 3.55
CA ALA A 307 18.72 15.91 3.31
C ALA A 307 17.76 16.17 2.16
N LEU A 308 17.07 17.29 2.22
CA LEU A 308 16.20 17.77 1.17
C LEU A 308 16.23 19.29 1.14
N THR A 309 16.54 19.86 -0.04
CA THR A 309 16.58 21.31 -0.24
C THR A 309 15.56 21.70 -1.29
N THR A 310 14.61 22.57 -0.94
CA THR A 310 13.62 23.10 -1.88
C THR A 310 13.83 24.59 -2.04
N SER A 311 14.04 25.02 -3.28
CA SER A 311 14.23 26.44 -3.66
C SER A 311 13.28 26.85 -4.77
N ARG A 312 12.91 28.12 -4.77
CA ARG A 312 12.07 28.74 -5.82
C ARG A 312 12.86 29.74 -6.65
N PRO A 313 12.36 30.13 -7.84
CA PRO A 313 12.98 31.17 -8.64
C PRO A 313 13.26 32.45 -7.85
N GLU A 314 14.42 33.03 -8.07
CA GLU A 314 14.82 34.26 -7.41
C GLU A 314 13.91 35.41 -7.83
N LEU A 315 13.39 36.15 -6.86
CA LEU A 315 12.61 37.36 -7.06
C LEU A 315 12.90 38.33 -5.93
N THR A 316 13.07 39.58 -6.25
CA THR A 316 13.35 40.64 -5.27
C THR A 316 12.27 40.68 -4.18
N GLY A 317 12.69 40.71 -2.93
CA GLY A 317 11.80 40.87 -1.76
C GLY A 317 11.22 39.58 -1.20
N ARG A 318 11.64 38.37 -1.70
CA ARG A 318 11.24 37.10 -1.10
C ARG A 318 12.42 36.13 -0.97
N PRO A 319 12.48 35.30 0.09
CA PRO A 319 13.50 34.29 0.22
C PRO A 319 13.46 33.27 -0.94
N ARG A 320 14.63 32.92 -1.48
CA ARG A 320 14.74 31.86 -2.50
C ARG A 320 14.53 30.46 -1.89
N LEU A 321 15.12 30.21 -0.73
CA LEU A 321 15.05 28.94 -0.02
C LEU A 321 13.69 28.81 0.66
N LEU A 322 13.00 27.72 0.39
CA LEU A 322 11.70 27.37 0.99
C LEU A 322 11.86 26.34 2.12
N GLN A 323 12.72 25.35 1.92
CA GLN A 323 13.00 24.30 2.89
C GLN A 323 14.46 23.85 2.76
N ALA A 324 15.11 23.55 3.89
CA ALA A 324 16.41 22.88 3.98
C ALA A 324 16.35 21.80 5.09
N LEU A 325 15.64 20.71 4.76
CA LEU A 325 15.32 19.67 5.73
C LEU A 325 16.51 18.72 5.90
N THR A 326 16.83 18.39 7.15
CA THR A 326 17.82 17.37 7.54
C THR A 326 17.12 16.33 8.39
N TYR A 327 17.36 15.06 8.09
CA TYR A 327 16.75 13.90 8.75
C TYR A 327 17.80 13.08 9.50
N GLN A 328 17.48 12.65 10.70
CA GLN A 328 18.32 11.74 11.50
C GLN A 328 17.51 10.50 11.87
N TYR A 329 18.15 9.34 11.76
CA TYR A 329 17.52 8.05 12.00
C TYR A 329 18.26 7.24 13.06
N ASP A 330 17.54 6.37 13.75
CA ASP A 330 18.16 5.31 14.51
C ASP A 330 18.68 4.18 13.58
N PRO A 331 19.47 3.21 14.09
CA PRO A 331 20.01 2.12 13.27
C PRO A 331 18.94 1.30 12.55
N VAL A 332 17.73 1.15 13.10
CA VAL A 332 16.64 0.38 12.49
C VAL A 332 15.80 1.21 11.52
N GLY A 333 15.97 2.54 11.49
CA GLY A 333 15.32 3.45 10.53
C GLY A 333 14.15 4.23 11.10
N ASN A 334 13.92 4.26 12.40
CA ASN A 334 12.98 5.20 12.96
C ASN A 334 13.56 6.61 12.90
N LEU A 335 12.72 7.58 12.57
CA LEU A 335 13.11 8.96 12.44
C LEU A 335 13.27 9.59 13.86
N LEU A 336 14.48 10.08 14.18
CA LEU A 336 14.78 10.71 15.47
C LEU A 336 14.59 12.22 15.43
N SER A 337 14.95 12.87 14.32
CA SER A 337 14.77 14.32 14.20
C SER A 337 14.57 14.76 12.76
N ILE A 338 13.84 15.87 12.60
CA ILE A 338 13.73 16.65 11.37
C ILE A 338 14.04 18.08 11.73
N SER A 339 14.97 18.74 11.04
CA SER A 339 15.25 20.17 11.21
C SER A 339 15.19 20.89 9.88
N ASP A 340 14.66 22.11 9.87
CA ASP A 340 14.59 22.97 8.69
C ASP A 340 15.55 24.16 8.82
N GLY A 341 16.65 24.14 8.08
CA GLY A 341 17.65 25.20 8.03
C GLY A 341 17.22 26.45 7.25
N ALA A 342 16.08 26.39 6.53
CA ALA A 342 15.54 27.57 5.83
C ALA A 342 14.82 28.55 6.78
N GLU A 343 14.36 28.04 7.94
CA GLU A 343 13.61 28.82 8.91
C GLU A 343 14.53 29.29 10.05
N PRO A 344 14.51 30.58 10.43
CA PRO A 344 15.35 31.07 11.53
C PRO A 344 14.84 30.59 12.89
N THR A 345 15.77 30.35 13.83
CA THR A 345 15.43 30.16 15.23
C THR A 345 14.76 31.44 15.78
N ARG A 346 13.62 31.29 16.41
CA ARG A 346 12.85 32.37 17.02
C ARG A 346 12.91 32.27 18.55
N TYR A 347 12.60 33.36 19.22
CA TYR A 347 12.49 33.42 20.66
C TYR A 347 11.13 34.02 21.02
N SER A 348 10.33 33.25 21.72
CA SER A 348 8.96 33.59 22.08
C SER A 348 8.65 33.08 23.49
N HIS A 349 7.93 33.85 24.30
CA HIS A 349 7.50 33.48 25.66
C HIS A 349 8.63 32.93 26.52
N ASN A 350 9.81 33.52 26.44
CA ASN A 350 11.05 33.07 27.11
C ASN A 350 11.53 31.67 26.69
N GLN A 351 11.14 31.20 25.57
CA GLN A 351 11.54 29.92 25.00
C GLN A 351 12.25 30.11 23.65
N ARG A 352 13.19 29.21 23.36
CA ARG A 352 13.80 29.07 22.06
C ARG A 352 12.87 28.20 21.19
N VAL A 353 12.40 28.72 20.07
CA VAL A 353 11.51 28.04 19.11
C VAL A 353 12.30 27.78 17.84
N GLU A 354 12.73 26.53 17.68
CA GLU A 354 13.46 26.06 16.51
C GLU A 354 12.49 25.43 15.50
N ALA A 355 12.83 25.55 14.22
CA ALA A 355 12.16 24.78 13.14
C ALA A 355 12.68 23.33 13.15
N ALA A 356 12.49 22.63 14.23
CA ALA A 356 12.97 21.28 14.44
C ALA A 356 11.96 20.46 15.25
N SER A 357 11.79 19.21 14.84
CA SER A 357 11.01 18.21 15.56
C SER A 357 11.92 17.07 16.01
N GLN A 358 11.73 16.59 17.24
CA GLN A 358 12.50 15.47 17.81
C GLN A 358 11.56 14.37 18.28
N TYR A 359 11.99 13.13 18.15
CA TYR A 359 11.19 11.94 18.44
C TYR A 359 11.98 10.92 19.23
N SER A 360 11.32 10.23 20.14
CA SER A 360 11.90 9.08 20.84
C SER A 360 10.89 7.95 20.96
N TYR A 361 11.39 6.73 21.01
CA TYR A 361 10.60 5.51 20.94
C TYR A 361 10.88 4.61 22.14
N ASP A 362 9.93 3.75 22.48
CA ASP A 362 10.14 2.62 23.39
C ASP A 362 10.85 1.45 22.68
N ALA A 363 11.08 0.35 23.39
CA ALA A 363 11.76 -0.82 22.82
C ALA A 363 10.90 -1.61 21.80
N LEU A 364 9.61 -1.32 21.69
CA LEU A 364 8.73 -1.84 20.62
C LEU A 364 8.65 -0.89 19.42
N TYR A 365 9.42 0.19 19.41
CA TYR A 365 9.42 1.26 18.43
C TYR A 365 8.10 2.05 18.36
N GLN A 366 7.29 2.05 19.44
CA GLN A 366 6.15 2.93 19.57
C GLN A 366 6.63 4.35 19.96
N LEU A 367 6.01 5.38 19.37
CA LEU A 367 6.39 6.77 19.64
C LEU A 367 6.08 7.13 21.09
N ARG A 368 7.12 7.41 21.88
CA ARG A 368 7.00 7.75 23.28
C ARG A 368 6.97 9.24 23.54
N GLN A 369 7.81 9.99 22.83
CA GLN A 369 7.92 11.44 23.01
C GLN A 369 8.16 12.13 21.69
N ALA A 370 7.57 13.31 21.55
CA ALA A 370 7.78 14.20 20.41
C ALA A 370 7.87 15.64 20.90
N SER A 371 8.70 16.45 20.25
CA SER A 371 8.74 17.89 20.43
C SER A 371 8.80 18.61 19.10
N GLY A 372 8.41 19.88 19.08
CA GLY A 372 8.40 20.72 17.90
C GLY A 372 7.84 22.09 18.20
N ARG A 373 7.32 22.75 17.17
CA ARG A 373 6.67 24.07 17.31
C ARG A 373 5.16 23.98 17.01
N GLU A 374 4.40 24.90 17.59
CA GLU A 374 2.96 25.02 17.41
C GLU A 374 2.53 26.48 17.39
N ASN A 375 1.32 26.78 16.90
CA ASN A 375 0.74 28.12 17.03
C ASN A 375 0.58 28.49 18.51
N ALA A 376 0.93 29.70 18.89
CA ALA A 376 0.75 30.19 20.26
C ALA A 376 -0.72 30.18 20.72
N ASN A 377 -1.67 30.25 19.78
CA ASN A 377 -3.12 30.14 20.05
C ASN A 377 -3.66 28.71 19.96
N ALA A 378 -2.79 27.69 19.79
CA ALA A 378 -3.21 26.31 19.76
C ALA A 378 -3.77 25.86 21.11
N THR A 379 -4.90 25.16 21.09
CA THR A 379 -5.55 24.55 22.26
C THR A 379 -5.55 23.03 22.14
N GLN A 380 -6.24 22.34 23.05
CA GLN A 380 -6.44 20.91 22.94
C GLN A 380 -7.03 20.54 21.57
N GLN A 381 -6.46 19.52 20.94
CA GLN A 381 -6.93 19.04 19.66
C GLN A 381 -8.36 18.51 19.72
N ALA A 382 -9.15 18.88 18.72
CA ALA A 382 -10.55 18.51 18.57
C ALA A 382 -10.90 18.29 17.09
N GLN A 383 -12.17 18.12 16.81
CA GLN A 383 -12.69 18.05 15.44
C GLN A 383 -12.37 19.30 14.61
N ALA A 384 -12.50 20.48 15.22
CA ALA A 384 -12.17 21.74 14.53
C ALA A 384 -10.66 21.91 14.34
N LEU A 385 -10.27 22.61 13.27
CA LEU A 385 -8.91 23.10 13.12
C LEU A 385 -8.65 24.25 14.10
N PRO A 386 -7.40 24.44 14.56
CA PRO A 386 -7.04 25.67 15.25
C PRO A 386 -7.24 26.87 14.33
N PRO A 387 -7.46 28.08 14.88
CA PRO A 387 -7.51 29.31 14.08
C PRO A 387 -6.20 29.48 13.31
N ALA A 388 -6.31 29.82 12.01
CA ALA A 388 -5.15 30.10 11.18
C ALA A 388 -4.50 31.43 11.56
N ILE A 389 -3.17 31.49 11.50
CA ILE A 389 -2.45 32.77 11.49
C ILE A 389 -2.57 33.37 10.09
N VAL A 390 -3.17 34.55 9.98
CA VAL A 390 -3.43 35.26 8.73
C VAL A 390 -3.10 36.75 8.89
N PRO A 391 -2.25 37.32 8.05
CA PRO A 391 -1.47 36.69 6.96
C PRO A 391 -0.43 35.69 7.47
N LEU A 392 0.32 35.03 6.57
CA LEU A 392 1.41 34.13 6.94
C LEU A 392 2.25 34.75 8.06
N TRP A 393 2.59 33.98 9.08
CA TRP A 393 3.26 34.47 10.28
C TRP A 393 4.48 35.33 9.96
N GLN A 394 4.57 36.46 10.63
CA GLN A 394 5.69 37.43 10.50
C GLN A 394 6.32 37.73 11.86
N GLU A 395 5.53 37.62 12.94
CA GLU A 395 5.96 37.95 14.28
C GLU A 395 6.54 36.73 15.02
N THR A 396 7.52 36.99 15.87
CA THR A 396 8.19 35.93 16.65
C THR A 396 7.27 35.33 17.72
N GLY A 397 6.24 36.05 18.17
CA GLY A 397 5.32 35.63 19.22
C GLY A 397 4.20 34.69 18.78
N GLU A 398 4.03 34.44 17.46
CA GLU A 398 2.94 33.63 16.91
C GLU A 398 3.18 32.13 17.04
N LEU A 399 4.44 31.72 17.24
CA LEU A 399 4.84 30.32 17.42
C LEU A 399 5.43 30.08 18.80
N THR A 400 5.20 28.91 19.36
CA THR A 400 5.74 28.44 20.62
C THR A 400 6.25 26.99 20.51
N HIS A 401 7.07 26.56 21.48
CA HIS A 401 7.57 25.20 21.56
C HIS A 401 6.58 24.30 22.31
N TYR A 402 6.42 23.06 21.83
CA TYR A 402 5.67 22.02 22.54
C TYR A 402 6.52 20.76 22.79
N SER A 403 6.11 19.98 23.79
CA SER A 403 6.53 18.60 24.00
C SER A 403 5.31 17.73 24.29
N ARG A 404 5.26 16.53 23.70
CA ARG A 404 4.22 15.52 23.93
C ARG A 404 4.82 14.22 24.38
N THR A 405 4.15 13.58 25.36
CA THR A 405 4.46 12.23 25.81
C THR A 405 3.25 11.34 25.57
N TYR A 406 3.51 10.14 25.05
CA TYR A 406 2.51 9.12 24.73
C TYR A 406 2.74 7.90 25.61
N THR A 407 1.67 7.32 26.15
CA THR A 407 1.72 6.08 26.90
C THR A 407 0.76 5.04 26.30
N TYR A 408 1.16 3.79 26.40
CA TYR A 408 0.44 2.67 25.82
C TYR A 408 0.25 1.57 26.87
N ASP A 409 -0.84 0.81 26.72
CA ASP A 409 -1.04 -0.42 27.50
C ASP A 409 -0.32 -1.62 26.82
N ARG A 410 -0.39 -2.79 27.47
CA ARG A 410 0.23 -4.04 26.95
C ARG A 410 -0.45 -4.59 25.68
N GLY A 411 -1.63 -4.10 25.27
CA GLY A 411 -2.33 -4.34 24.01
C GLY A 411 -2.01 -3.28 22.94
N SER A 412 -1.02 -2.40 23.18
CA SER A 412 -0.66 -1.29 22.29
C SER A 412 -1.81 -0.28 22.05
N ASN A 413 -2.72 -0.13 23.00
CA ASN A 413 -3.68 0.96 22.97
C ASN A 413 -3.03 2.24 23.49
N LEU A 414 -3.19 3.35 22.77
CA LEU A 414 -2.80 4.67 23.22
C LEU A 414 -3.71 5.08 24.40
N THR A 415 -3.15 5.20 25.60
CA THR A 415 -3.92 5.47 26.83
C THR A 415 -3.82 6.92 27.27
N THR A 416 -2.69 7.59 27.03
CA THR A 416 -2.50 8.98 27.45
C THR A 416 -1.68 9.77 26.44
N ILE A 417 -2.12 10.99 26.15
CA ILE A 417 -1.36 12.04 25.47
C ILE A 417 -1.19 13.18 26.46
N ARG A 418 0.03 13.40 26.95
CA ARG A 418 0.36 14.55 27.76
C ARG A 418 1.05 15.61 26.91
N HIS A 419 0.41 16.75 26.76
CA HIS A 419 0.91 17.91 26.04
C HIS A 419 1.44 18.97 27.02
N VAL A 420 2.63 19.46 26.74
CA VAL A 420 3.27 20.56 27.46
C VAL A 420 3.69 21.60 26.43
N GLY A 421 3.06 22.75 26.48
CA GLY A 421 3.26 23.90 25.61
C GLY A 421 2.72 25.14 26.31
N LEU A 422 2.33 26.17 25.54
CA LEU A 422 1.73 27.36 26.11
C LEU A 422 0.38 27.05 26.79
N HIS A 423 -0.40 26.13 26.22
CA HIS A 423 -1.67 25.63 26.74
C HIS A 423 -1.56 24.13 27.07
N PRO A 424 -1.03 23.76 28.27
CA PRO A 424 -0.81 22.38 28.62
C PRO A 424 -2.13 21.63 28.88
N TYR A 425 -2.21 20.36 28.44
CA TYR A 425 -3.32 19.47 28.72
C TYR A 425 -2.89 18.00 28.79
N THR A 426 -3.75 17.18 29.38
CA THR A 426 -3.59 15.73 29.36
C THR A 426 -4.90 15.12 28.87
N GLN A 427 -4.81 14.33 27.81
CA GLN A 427 -5.90 13.56 27.25
C GLN A 427 -5.73 12.10 27.65
N GLN A 428 -6.76 11.50 28.20
CA GLN A 428 -6.78 10.08 28.59
C GLN A 428 -7.80 9.33 27.74
N MET A 429 -7.51 8.06 27.46
CA MET A 429 -8.39 7.13 26.78
C MET A 429 -8.77 6.01 27.76
N VAL A 430 -10.04 5.64 27.78
CA VAL A 430 -10.56 4.50 28.52
C VAL A 430 -10.66 3.33 27.56
N VAL A 431 -9.97 2.23 27.87
CA VAL A 431 -9.94 1.01 27.06
C VAL A 431 -10.87 -0.03 27.68
N ALA A 432 -11.63 -0.74 26.84
CA ALA A 432 -12.49 -1.83 27.29
C ALA A 432 -11.65 -2.98 27.92
N PRO A 433 -12.15 -3.67 28.94
CA PRO A 433 -11.39 -4.73 29.60
C PRO A 433 -11.20 -5.95 28.70
N THR A 434 -12.10 -6.22 27.77
CA THR A 434 -12.14 -7.43 26.94
C THR A 434 -11.75 -7.22 25.49
N SER A 435 -11.59 -5.96 25.03
CA SER A 435 -11.28 -5.62 23.64
C SER A 435 -10.31 -4.44 23.54
N ASN A 436 -9.85 -4.11 22.33
CA ASN A 436 -9.05 -2.91 22.07
C ASN A 436 -9.90 -1.68 21.73
N ARG A 437 -11.22 -1.73 21.97
CA ARG A 437 -12.10 -0.57 21.86
C ARG A 437 -11.74 0.44 22.91
N ALA A 438 -11.73 1.71 22.58
CA ALA A 438 -11.44 2.77 23.51
C ALA A 438 -12.13 4.06 23.12
N VAL A 439 -12.50 4.87 24.12
CA VAL A 439 -13.08 6.20 23.97
C VAL A 439 -12.29 7.21 24.79
N GLN A 440 -12.43 8.49 24.47
CA GLN A 440 -11.81 9.54 25.29
C GLN A 440 -12.45 9.55 26.69
N GLN A 441 -11.64 9.71 27.71
CA GLN A 441 -12.12 9.79 29.09
C GLN A 441 -12.98 11.03 29.27
N THR A 442 -14.24 10.81 29.66
CA THR A 442 -15.18 11.82 30.09
C THR A 442 -15.70 11.48 31.48
N LEU A 443 -16.36 12.43 32.15
CA LEU A 443 -16.89 12.21 33.49
C LEU A 443 -17.89 11.02 33.51
N GLY A 444 -17.66 10.06 34.38
CA GLY A 444 -18.53 8.91 34.59
C GLY A 444 -18.30 7.72 33.68
N VAL A 445 -17.42 7.81 32.66
CA VAL A 445 -17.10 6.67 31.79
C VAL A 445 -16.08 5.75 32.48
N THR A 446 -16.47 4.48 32.61
CA THR A 446 -15.61 3.41 33.15
C THR A 446 -15.19 2.43 32.05
N PRO A 447 -14.19 1.59 32.24
CA PRO A 447 -13.79 0.57 31.26
C PRO A 447 -14.93 -0.37 30.83
N SER A 448 -15.85 -0.71 31.73
CA SER A 448 -17.01 -1.55 31.44
C SER A 448 -18.05 -0.89 30.53
N ASP A 449 -18.06 0.43 30.44
CA ASP A 449 -19.03 1.16 29.61
C ASP A 449 -18.56 1.28 28.15
N VAL A 450 -17.25 1.09 27.89
CA VAL A 450 -16.65 1.38 26.57
C VAL A 450 -17.33 0.61 25.44
N ASP A 451 -17.67 -0.67 25.65
CA ASP A 451 -18.30 -1.47 24.60
C ASP A 451 -19.67 -0.93 24.18
N SER A 452 -20.36 -0.17 25.03
CA SER A 452 -21.67 0.45 24.71
C SER A 452 -21.56 1.55 23.64
N PHE A 453 -20.38 2.15 23.49
CA PHE A 453 -20.12 3.17 22.46
C PHE A 453 -19.88 2.57 21.07
N PHE A 454 -19.80 1.25 20.96
CA PHE A 454 -19.54 0.56 19.71
C PHE A 454 -20.73 -0.34 19.33
N ASP A 455 -20.90 -0.59 18.04
CA ASP A 455 -21.84 -1.59 17.57
C ASP A 455 -21.22 -3.01 17.70
N ALA A 456 -22.00 -4.04 17.37
CA ALA A 456 -21.57 -5.42 17.50
C ALA A 456 -20.41 -5.81 16.56
N CYS A 457 -20.14 -5.01 15.52
CA CYS A 457 -18.99 -5.15 14.63
C CYS A 457 -17.80 -4.24 15.00
N GLY A 458 -17.89 -3.54 16.15
CA GLY A 458 -16.81 -2.65 16.63
C GLY A 458 -16.75 -1.28 15.98
N ASN A 459 -17.78 -0.88 15.26
CA ASN A 459 -17.82 0.47 14.71
C ASN A 459 -18.29 1.46 15.79
N LEU A 460 -17.62 2.61 15.90
CA LEU A 460 -18.00 3.66 16.84
C LEU A 460 -19.39 4.21 16.47
N ARG A 461 -20.28 4.36 17.47
CA ARG A 461 -21.66 4.81 17.27
C ARG A 461 -21.82 6.33 17.27
N GLU A 462 -20.99 7.04 18.03
CA GLU A 462 -21.01 8.49 18.15
C GLU A 462 -19.59 9.03 18.09
N LEU A 463 -19.37 10.11 17.34
CA LEU A 463 -18.06 10.74 17.23
C LEU A 463 -17.76 11.57 18.49
N ASN A 464 -18.75 12.34 18.95
CA ASN A 464 -18.87 12.98 20.24
C ASN A 464 -20.32 12.82 20.73
N ALA A 465 -20.58 13.17 21.97
CA ALA A 465 -21.94 13.17 22.54
C ALA A 465 -22.92 13.95 21.63
N GLY A 466 -23.97 13.30 21.17
CA GLY A 466 -24.95 13.86 20.25
C GLY A 466 -24.49 13.98 18.79
N GLN A 467 -23.46 13.26 18.39
CA GLN A 467 -23.01 13.20 17.00
C GLN A 467 -22.99 11.74 16.49
N PRO A 468 -24.16 11.16 16.22
CA PRO A 468 -24.29 9.77 15.82
C PRO A 468 -23.63 9.47 14.46
N LEU A 469 -23.05 8.27 14.38
CA LEU A 469 -22.45 7.68 13.19
C LEU A 469 -23.30 6.52 12.70
N VAL A 470 -23.59 6.48 11.42
CA VAL A 470 -24.32 5.38 10.77
C VAL A 470 -23.38 4.63 9.84
N TRP A 471 -23.36 3.31 10.00
CA TRP A 471 -22.50 2.39 9.23
C TRP A 471 -23.34 1.50 8.32
N ASN A 472 -22.94 1.38 7.05
CA ASN A 472 -23.64 0.53 6.08
C ASN A 472 -23.40 -0.97 6.37
N SER A 473 -23.96 -1.85 5.53
CA SER A 473 -23.84 -3.32 5.62
C SER A 473 -22.40 -3.83 5.46
N ARG A 474 -21.48 -3.00 4.92
CA ARG A 474 -20.07 -3.31 4.71
C ARG A 474 -19.13 -2.72 5.76
N ASN A 475 -19.69 -2.21 6.88
CA ASN A 475 -18.95 -1.49 7.93
C ASN A 475 -18.21 -0.24 7.42
N GLN A 476 -18.76 0.45 6.40
CA GLN A 476 -18.26 1.73 5.92
C GLN A 476 -19.13 2.84 6.51
N LEU A 477 -18.53 3.96 6.89
CA LEU A 477 -19.25 5.11 7.42
C LEU A 477 -20.16 5.70 6.34
N GLN A 478 -21.46 5.63 6.53
CA GLN A 478 -22.46 6.11 5.59
C GLN A 478 -22.94 7.52 5.90
N ARG A 479 -23.07 7.88 7.20
CA ARG A 479 -23.49 9.20 7.63
C ARG A 479 -22.87 9.56 8.97
N SER A 480 -22.49 10.82 9.10
CA SER A 480 -22.13 11.47 10.36
C SER A 480 -23.06 12.65 10.57
N THR A 481 -23.75 12.67 11.72
CA THR A 481 -24.54 13.82 12.15
C THR A 481 -23.64 14.76 12.94
N GLN A 482 -23.55 16.01 12.51
CA GLN A 482 -22.72 17.01 13.17
C GLN A 482 -23.51 17.86 14.18
N VAL A 483 -24.77 18.15 13.86
CA VAL A 483 -25.69 18.85 14.75
C VAL A 483 -27.05 18.15 14.69
N VAL A 484 -27.47 17.59 15.81
CA VAL A 484 -28.82 17.04 15.98
C VAL A 484 -29.79 18.17 16.25
N ARG A 485 -30.87 18.22 15.51
CA ARG A 485 -31.93 19.24 15.65
C ARG A 485 -33.23 18.60 16.15
N SER A 486 -34.11 19.40 16.74
CA SER A 486 -35.44 18.93 17.18
C SER A 486 -36.42 18.69 16.03
N ASP A 487 -36.13 19.14 14.83
CA ASP A 487 -36.91 18.98 13.59
C ASP A 487 -36.14 18.00 12.64
N PRO A 488 -36.83 17.26 11.75
CA PRO A 488 -36.26 16.05 11.11
C PRO A 488 -34.96 16.22 10.31
N ASP A 489 -34.45 17.44 10.14
CA ASP A 489 -33.33 17.71 9.27
C ASP A 489 -32.07 18.17 10.01
N ASP A 490 -31.31 17.20 10.49
CA ASP A 490 -30.00 17.37 11.10
C ASP A 490 -28.94 17.95 10.12
N ASP A 491 -27.91 18.59 10.68
CA ASP A 491 -26.70 18.88 9.90
C ASP A 491 -25.89 17.57 9.76
N THR A 492 -25.73 17.10 8.54
CA THR A 492 -25.14 15.77 8.26
C THR A 492 -24.09 15.82 7.18
N GLU A 493 -23.19 14.84 7.20
CA GLU A 493 -22.32 14.52 6.10
C GLU A 493 -22.53 13.05 5.71
N GLN A 494 -22.88 12.78 4.45
CA GLN A 494 -23.22 11.47 3.90
C GLN A 494 -22.21 11.05 2.85
N TYR A 495 -22.00 9.71 2.73
CA TYR A 495 -20.98 9.13 1.87
C TYR A 495 -21.55 7.95 1.08
N TRP A 496 -21.19 7.89 -0.21
CA TRP A 496 -21.44 6.75 -1.10
C TRP A 496 -20.12 6.15 -1.57
N TYR A 497 -20.09 4.84 -1.62
CA TYR A 497 -18.89 4.07 -1.99
C TYR A 497 -19.16 3.23 -3.22
N ASP A 498 -18.16 3.12 -4.09
CA ASP A 498 -18.24 2.23 -5.24
C ASP A 498 -18.16 0.74 -4.80
N GLY A 499 -18.29 -0.17 -5.75
CA GLY A 499 -18.19 -1.61 -5.50
C GLY A 499 -16.80 -2.07 -5.03
N GLN A 500 -15.78 -1.20 -5.08
CA GLN A 500 -14.44 -1.45 -4.54
C GLN A 500 -14.26 -0.85 -3.14
N GLY A 501 -15.31 -0.25 -2.59
CA GLY A 501 -15.30 0.37 -1.28
C GLY A 501 -14.64 1.75 -1.23
N GLN A 502 -14.40 2.38 -2.40
CA GLN A 502 -13.84 3.73 -2.45
C GLN A 502 -14.95 4.77 -2.51
N ARG A 503 -14.77 5.87 -1.79
CA ARG A 503 -15.74 6.97 -1.75
C ARG A 503 -15.89 7.61 -3.14
N SER A 504 -17.08 7.57 -3.68
CA SER A 504 -17.42 8.15 -4.98
C SER A 504 -18.18 9.47 -4.86
N CYS A 505 -18.95 9.63 -3.79
CA CYS A 505 -19.70 10.86 -3.53
C CYS A 505 -19.70 11.20 -2.04
N LYS A 506 -19.69 12.49 -1.74
CA LYS A 506 -19.89 13.08 -0.42
C LYS A 506 -20.93 14.20 -0.51
N LEU A 507 -21.86 14.25 0.42
CA LEU A 507 -22.89 15.31 0.52
C LEU A 507 -22.94 15.82 1.97
N ALA A 508 -22.61 17.09 2.17
CA ALA A 508 -22.77 17.77 3.44
C ALA A 508 -24.00 18.67 3.38
N THR A 509 -24.88 18.54 4.38
CA THR A 509 -26.07 19.38 4.55
C THR A 509 -25.94 20.17 5.83
N THR A 510 -26.06 21.49 5.74
CA THR A 510 -26.07 22.40 6.90
C THR A 510 -27.25 23.34 6.83
N ARG A 511 -27.88 23.63 7.98
CA ARG A 511 -29.04 24.52 8.06
C ARG A 511 -28.77 25.74 8.90
N THR A 512 -29.36 26.84 8.48
CA THR A 512 -29.48 28.09 9.23
C THR A 512 -30.97 28.42 9.42
N SER A 513 -31.26 29.48 10.15
CA SER A 513 -32.64 29.93 10.34
C SER A 513 -33.39 30.33 9.05
N GLY A 514 -32.68 30.57 7.95
CA GLY A 514 -33.29 31.04 6.69
C GLY A 514 -32.90 30.22 5.45
N THR A 515 -31.92 29.32 5.55
CA THR A 515 -31.39 28.58 4.39
C THR A 515 -30.94 27.18 4.73
N THR A 516 -31.09 26.27 3.79
CA THR A 516 -30.37 24.98 3.76
C THR A 516 -29.23 25.05 2.73
N ARG A 517 -28.03 24.75 3.16
CA ARG A 517 -26.84 24.67 2.28
C ARG A 517 -26.47 23.21 2.10
N THR A 518 -26.34 22.78 0.86
CA THR A 518 -25.81 21.46 0.47
C THR A 518 -24.49 21.61 -0.26
N ALA A 519 -23.46 20.91 0.20
CA ALA A 519 -22.15 20.86 -0.46
C ALA A 519 -21.87 19.44 -0.92
N ARG A 520 -21.84 19.23 -2.23
CA ARG A 520 -21.63 17.92 -2.86
C ARG A 520 -20.24 17.83 -3.46
N VAL A 521 -19.63 16.65 -3.38
CA VAL A 521 -18.36 16.32 -4.05
C VAL A 521 -18.53 15.00 -4.79
N TYR A 522 -18.29 14.97 -6.09
CA TYR A 522 -18.10 13.77 -6.87
C TYR A 522 -16.60 13.52 -7.07
N TYR A 523 -16.15 12.30 -6.78
CA TYR A 523 -14.77 11.87 -6.93
C TYR A 523 -14.61 11.05 -8.21
N LEU A 524 -13.95 11.63 -9.20
CA LEU A 524 -13.71 11.06 -10.52
C LEU A 524 -12.20 10.85 -10.72
N PRO A 525 -11.79 10.02 -11.71
CA PRO A 525 -10.37 9.84 -12.00
C PRO A 525 -9.66 11.15 -12.37
N GLY A 526 -8.78 11.64 -11.50
CA GLY A 526 -8.03 12.88 -11.71
C GLY A 526 -8.82 14.18 -11.49
N LEU A 527 -10.07 14.09 -11.04
CA LEU A 527 -10.97 15.25 -10.95
C LEU A 527 -11.93 15.12 -9.75
N GLU A 528 -12.13 16.21 -9.02
CA GLU A 528 -13.20 16.34 -8.05
C GLU A 528 -14.15 17.45 -8.52
N LEU A 529 -15.44 17.16 -8.57
CA LEU A 529 -16.48 18.16 -8.86
C LEU A 529 -17.14 18.55 -7.54
N ARG A 530 -16.90 19.78 -7.10
CA ARG A 530 -17.41 20.33 -5.84
C ARG A 530 -18.48 21.37 -6.15
N GLN A 531 -19.70 21.16 -5.67
CA GLN A 531 -20.81 22.07 -5.87
C GLN A 531 -21.48 22.41 -4.54
N THR A 532 -21.67 23.70 -4.30
CA THR A 532 -22.46 24.20 -3.17
C THR A 532 -23.74 24.82 -3.68
N ARG A 533 -24.88 24.36 -3.15
CA ARG A 533 -26.21 24.93 -3.40
C ARG A 533 -26.74 25.55 -2.12
N VAL A 534 -27.46 26.63 -2.27
CA VAL A 534 -28.21 27.31 -1.19
C VAL A 534 -29.67 27.29 -1.55
N GLN A 535 -30.47 26.65 -0.68
CA GLN A 535 -31.92 26.63 -0.75
C GLN A 535 -32.46 27.58 0.32
N PRO A 536 -32.98 28.76 -0.01
CA PRO A 536 -33.74 29.56 0.94
C PRO A 536 -35.01 28.83 1.37
N HIS A 537 -35.48 29.04 2.61
CA HIS A 537 -36.76 28.48 3.05
C HIS A 537 -37.94 29.01 2.21
N VAL A 538 -37.77 30.20 1.62
CA VAL A 538 -38.72 30.80 0.68
C VAL A 538 -37.91 31.27 -0.54
N GLY A 539 -38.11 30.62 -1.68
CA GLY A 539 -37.41 30.91 -2.94
C GLY A 539 -36.82 29.71 -3.63
N GLU A 540 -36.26 29.89 -4.82
CA GLU A 540 -35.67 28.85 -5.62
C GLU A 540 -34.22 28.55 -5.17
N PRO A 541 -33.78 27.27 -5.29
CA PRO A 541 -32.42 26.88 -4.99
C PRO A 541 -31.46 27.51 -5.99
N SER A 542 -30.31 27.97 -5.53
CA SER A 542 -29.25 28.52 -6.39
C SER A 542 -27.92 27.84 -6.13
N VAL A 543 -27.10 27.69 -7.18
CA VAL A 543 -25.69 27.27 -7.07
C VAL A 543 -24.88 28.47 -6.61
N SER A 544 -24.33 28.43 -5.42
CA SER A 544 -23.45 29.46 -4.89
C SER A 544 -21.99 29.26 -5.29
N GLU A 545 -21.58 28.03 -5.54
CA GLU A 545 -20.22 27.68 -5.99
C GLU A 545 -20.23 26.39 -6.81
N ALA A 546 -19.52 26.39 -7.94
CA ALA A 546 -19.19 25.19 -8.71
C ALA A 546 -17.69 25.22 -9.02
N LEU A 547 -16.97 24.24 -8.46
CA LEU A 547 -15.51 24.16 -8.48
C LEU A 547 -15.07 22.79 -8.99
N GLN A 548 -14.18 22.79 -9.97
CA GLN A 548 -13.40 21.63 -10.38
C GLN A 548 -12.05 21.66 -9.64
N VAL A 549 -11.70 20.56 -8.97
CA VAL A 549 -10.36 20.33 -8.43
C VAL A 549 -9.68 19.31 -9.33
N ILE A 550 -8.79 19.77 -10.17
CA ILE A 550 -8.09 18.95 -11.17
C ILE A 550 -6.79 18.45 -10.53
N ASN A 551 -6.68 17.14 -10.35
CA ASN A 551 -5.54 16.51 -9.70
C ASN A 551 -4.55 16.04 -10.75
N ALA A 552 -3.45 16.78 -10.93
CA ALA A 552 -2.33 16.40 -11.77
C ALA A 552 -1.27 15.71 -10.91
N GLY A 553 -1.27 14.37 -10.90
CA GLY A 553 -0.26 13.62 -10.15
C GLY A 553 1.14 13.92 -10.68
N ALA A 554 2.11 14.10 -9.80
CA ALA A 554 3.52 14.19 -10.11
C ALA A 554 4.29 13.00 -9.54
N ALA A 555 5.48 12.73 -10.06
CA ALA A 555 6.46 11.88 -9.39
C ALA A 555 7.19 12.71 -8.33
N GLY A 556 7.83 12.04 -7.40
CA GLY A 556 8.56 12.69 -6.34
C GLY A 556 7.64 13.22 -5.23
N ARG A 557 8.02 14.35 -4.67
CA ARG A 557 7.39 14.93 -3.49
C ARG A 557 6.26 15.89 -3.84
N GLN A 558 6.31 16.50 -5.03
CA GLN A 558 5.37 17.53 -5.43
C GLN A 558 4.13 16.95 -6.11
N SER A 559 2.96 17.40 -5.68
CA SER A 559 1.68 17.16 -6.34
C SER A 559 1.07 18.50 -6.74
N LEU A 560 0.37 18.53 -7.89
CA LEU A 560 -0.32 19.72 -8.35
C LEU A 560 -1.83 19.50 -8.30
N ARG A 561 -2.55 20.45 -7.73
CA ARG A 561 -3.99 20.62 -7.89
C ARG A 561 -4.27 21.95 -8.55
N VAL A 562 -5.22 21.99 -9.49
CA VAL A 562 -5.69 23.22 -10.11
C VAL A 562 -7.14 23.45 -9.71
N LEU A 563 -7.44 24.64 -9.21
CA LEU A 563 -8.78 25.06 -8.83
C LEU A 563 -9.39 25.86 -9.98
N HIS A 564 -10.38 25.29 -10.66
CA HIS A 564 -11.12 25.91 -11.75
C HIS A 564 -12.58 26.14 -11.34
N TRP A 565 -12.99 27.38 -11.19
CA TRP A 565 -14.38 27.72 -10.88
C TRP A 565 -15.21 27.92 -12.14
N GLU A 566 -16.27 27.15 -12.26
CA GLU A 566 -17.33 27.38 -13.25
C GLU A 566 -18.30 28.50 -12.76
N GLN A 567 -18.50 28.61 -11.42
CA GLN A 567 -19.36 29.61 -10.79
C GLN A 567 -18.92 29.89 -9.35
N GLY A 568 -19.16 31.10 -8.88
CA GLY A 568 -18.99 31.48 -7.47
C GLY A 568 -17.52 31.64 -7.04
N LYS A 569 -16.62 31.97 -7.99
CA LYS A 569 -15.19 32.19 -7.71
C LYS A 569 -14.99 33.28 -6.65
N PRO A 570 -14.23 33.02 -5.58
CA PRO A 570 -13.88 34.07 -4.61
C PRO A 570 -13.09 35.20 -5.25
N ALA A 571 -13.37 36.46 -4.83
CA ALA A 571 -12.65 37.62 -5.37
C ALA A 571 -11.14 37.59 -5.08
N ALA A 572 -10.72 36.97 -3.97
CA ALA A 572 -9.33 36.93 -3.53
C ALA A 572 -8.48 35.86 -4.24
N ILE A 573 -9.07 35.03 -5.11
CA ILE A 573 -8.40 33.93 -5.80
C ILE A 573 -8.60 34.11 -7.32
N GLU A 574 -7.54 33.93 -8.10
CA GLU A 574 -7.60 33.86 -9.55
C GLU A 574 -8.21 32.52 -9.99
N ASN A 575 -8.89 32.47 -11.14
CA ASN A 575 -9.32 31.20 -11.71
C ASN A 575 -8.12 30.43 -12.21
N ASP A 576 -8.25 29.09 -12.28
CA ASP A 576 -7.16 28.18 -12.63
C ASP A 576 -5.95 28.27 -11.68
N GLN A 577 -6.23 28.57 -10.39
CA GLN A 577 -5.17 28.66 -9.39
C GLN A 577 -4.47 27.31 -9.24
N CYS A 578 -3.18 27.29 -9.55
CA CYS A 578 -2.31 26.15 -9.26
C CYS A 578 -1.99 26.09 -7.76
N ARG A 579 -2.02 24.89 -7.19
CA ARG A 579 -1.61 24.60 -5.81
C ARG A 579 -0.60 23.46 -5.83
N TYR A 580 0.69 23.80 -5.85
CA TYR A 580 1.79 22.86 -5.74
C TYR A 580 2.02 22.56 -4.26
N SER A 581 1.92 21.28 -3.87
CA SER A 581 2.10 20.86 -2.49
C SER A 581 3.52 20.35 -2.27
N LEU A 582 4.20 20.87 -1.25
CA LEU A 582 5.45 20.33 -0.72
C LEU A 582 5.11 19.44 0.47
N ASP A 583 5.26 18.12 0.28
CA ASP A 583 4.82 17.14 1.25
C ASP A 583 5.99 16.69 2.16
N ASP A 584 5.69 16.16 3.36
CA ASP A 584 6.67 15.54 4.24
C ASP A 584 7.02 14.09 3.80
N GLN A 585 7.83 13.39 4.60
CA GLN A 585 8.27 12.01 4.32
C GLN A 585 7.12 10.98 4.31
N ILE A 586 5.99 11.27 4.94
CA ILE A 586 4.79 10.40 4.92
C ILE A 586 3.71 10.89 3.97
N GLY A 587 3.94 12.00 3.25
CA GLY A 587 3.03 12.57 2.28
C GLY A 587 2.06 13.60 2.85
N SER A 588 2.30 14.14 4.05
CA SER A 588 1.49 15.24 4.58
C SER A 588 1.81 16.55 3.87
N SER A 589 0.78 17.28 3.44
CA SER A 589 0.91 18.56 2.74
C SER A 589 1.34 19.66 3.71
N LEU A 590 2.61 20.05 3.66
CA LEU A 590 3.15 21.10 4.54
C LEU A 590 2.93 22.49 3.96
N ILE A 591 3.41 22.74 2.75
CA ILE A 591 3.37 24.06 2.11
C ILE A 591 2.65 23.93 0.78
N GLU A 592 1.71 24.83 0.52
CA GLU A 592 1.12 24.96 -0.81
C GLU A 592 1.60 26.26 -1.46
N LEU A 593 2.01 26.16 -2.71
CA LEU A 593 2.54 27.26 -3.52
C LEU A 593 1.65 27.50 -4.74
N ASP A 594 1.51 28.76 -5.16
CA ASP A 594 0.82 29.10 -6.39
C ASP A 594 1.72 28.93 -7.64
N GLN A 595 1.21 29.32 -8.80
CA GLN A 595 1.92 29.30 -10.09
C GLN A 595 3.16 30.20 -10.16
N ARG A 596 3.32 31.16 -9.23
CA ARG A 596 4.47 32.05 -9.09
C ARG A 596 5.44 31.57 -8.00
N ALA A 597 5.17 30.41 -7.42
CA ALA A 597 5.86 29.87 -6.25
C ALA A 597 5.76 30.77 -5.00
N ASP A 598 4.65 31.51 -4.85
CA ASP A 598 4.31 32.22 -3.62
C ASP A 598 3.54 31.29 -2.69
N ILE A 599 3.81 31.41 -1.37
CA ILE A 599 3.18 30.55 -0.36
C ILE A 599 1.71 30.93 -0.20
N LEU A 600 0.83 29.94 -0.39
CA LEU A 600 -0.61 30.03 -0.14
C LEU A 600 -0.95 29.67 1.29
N THR A 601 -0.45 28.50 1.73
CA THR A 601 -0.71 27.93 3.06
C THR A 601 0.55 27.25 3.59
N TRP A 602 0.66 27.23 4.92
CA TRP A 602 1.70 26.50 5.65
C TRP A 602 1.06 25.76 6.82
N GLU A 603 1.32 24.43 6.90
CA GLU A 603 0.77 23.58 7.95
C GLU A 603 1.82 22.59 8.44
N GLU A 604 1.96 22.46 9.76
CA GLU A 604 2.76 21.40 10.39
C GLU A 604 1.87 20.56 11.30
N TYR A 605 2.24 19.31 11.47
CA TYR A 605 1.38 18.36 12.16
C TYR A 605 2.04 17.82 13.43
N PHE A 606 1.21 17.58 14.43
CA PHE A 606 1.58 16.71 15.53
C PHE A 606 1.71 15.25 15.02
N PRO A 607 2.49 14.40 15.69
CA PRO A 607 2.76 13.04 15.21
C PRO A 607 1.55 12.24 14.74
N PHE A 608 0.44 12.28 15.47
CA PHE A 608 -0.79 11.59 15.13
C PHE A 608 -1.74 12.40 14.22
N GLY A 609 -1.24 13.40 13.51
CA GLY A 609 -1.96 14.07 12.42
C GLY A 609 -2.86 15.24 12.79
N GLY A 610 -2.84 15.66 14.04
CA GLY A 610 -3.45 16.94 14.39
C GLY A 610 -2.59 18.11 13.94
N THR A 611 -3.22 19.26 13.69
CA THR A 611 -2.53 20.47 13.21
C THR A 611 -1.80 21.17 14.37
N ALA A 612 -0.49 21.34 14.24
CA ALA A 612 0.37 22.06 15.19
C ALA A 612 0.55 23.52 14.76
N VAL A 613 1.01 23.74 13.53
CA VAL A 613 1.15 25.08 12.93
C VAL A 613 0.16 25.20 11.78
N TRP A 614 -0.58 26.31 11.74
CA TRP A 614 -1.52 26.58 10.68
C TRP A 614 -1.47 28.07 10.31
N SER A 615 -1.10 28.37 9.08
CA SER A 615 -1.01 29.73 8.57
C SER A 615 -1.38 29.81 7.09
N ALA A 616 -1.89 30.94 6.65
CA ALA A 616 -2.28 31.16 5.26
C ALA A 616 -2.06 32.61 4.81
N ARG A 617 -1.91 32.82 3.51
CA ARG A 617 -1.79 34.15 2.89
C ARG A 617 -3.00 35.03 3.19
N ASN A 618 -4.20 34.45 3.17
CA ASN A 618 -5.46 35.07 3.56
C ASN A 618 -6.48 34.00 4.01
N GLU A 619 -7.58 34.41 4.63
CA GLU A 619 -8.61 33.48 5.12
C GLU A 619 -9.27 32.66 4.00
N THR A 620 -9.37 33.20 2.78
CA THR A 620 -9.98 32.49 1.66
C THR A 620 -9.16 31.25 1.29
N GLU A 621 -7.82 31.34 1.30
CA GLU A 621 -6.95 30.22 0.97
C GLU A 621 -7.10 29.03 1.93
N THR A 622 -7.47 29.28 3.21
CA THR A 622 -7.66 28.21 4.21
C THR A 622 -8.79 27.26 3.84
N ARG A 623 -9.81 27.75 3.12
CA ARG A 623 -11.01 26.98 2.74
C ARG A 623 -10.72 25.95 1.65
N TYR A 624 -9.68 26.15 0.86
CA TYR A 624 -9.35 25.32 -0.30
C TYR A 624 -8.16 24.37 -0.08
N LYS A 625 -7.65 24.25 1.14
CA LYS A 625 -6.70 23.22 1.52
C LYS A 625 -7.44 21.95 1.94
N PHE A 626 -7.74 21.08 0.99
CA PHE A 626 -8.51 19.85 1.23
C PHE A 626 -7.64 18.70 1.71
N VAL A 627 -6.45 18.54 1.11
CA VAL A 627 -5.50 17.48 1.42
C VAL A 627 -4.51 17.97 2.47
N ARG A 628 -4.33 17.15 3.54
CA ARG A 628 -3.53 17.52 4.71
C ARG A 628 -2.62 16.37 5.15
N TYR A 629 -2.72 15.93 6.41
CA TYR A 629 -1.90 14.88 7.01
C TYR A 629 -1.93 13.59 6.19
N SER A 630 -0.73 13.00 5.98
CA SER A 630 -0.52 11.75 5.23
C SER A 630 -1.15 11.77 3.82
N GLY A 631 -1.28 12.95 3.20
CA GLY A 631 -1.88 13.12 1.88
C GLY A 631 -3.38 12.79 1.81
N LYS A 632 -4.09 12.88 2.93
CA LYS A 632 -5.51 12.53 3.02
C LYS A 632 -6.41 13.76 3.06
N GLU A 633 -7.63 13.61 2.51
CA GLU A 633 -8.68 14.61 2.66
C GLU A 633 -9.16 14.64 4.11
N ARG A 634 -9.24 15.84 4.68
CA ARG A 634 -9.88 16.09 5.96
C ARG A 634 -11.30 16.58 5.72
N ASP A 635 -12.28 15.81 6.19
CA ASP A 635 -13.70 16.14 6.03
C ASP A 635 -14.17 17.20 7.03
N GLY A 636 -15.39 17.74 6.83
CA GLY A 636 -16.01 18.69 7.74
C GLY A 636 -16.22 18.13 9.16
N THR A 637 -16.30 16.82 9.31
CA THR A 637 -16.32 16.10 10.58
C THR A 637 -14.99 16.14 11.34
N GLY A 638 -13.92 16.66 10.74
CA GLY A 638 -12.57 16.61 11.29
C GLY A 638 -11.81 15.29 11.02
N LEU A 639 -12.50 14.29 10.51
CA LEU A 639 -11.92 12.97 10.21
C LEU A 639 -11.06 13.00 8.93
N TYR A 640 -10.03 12.17 8.90
CA TYR A 640 -9.28 11.88 7.68
C TYR A 640 -9.83 10.64 6.98
N TYR A 641 -10.11 10.73 5.69
CA TYR A 641 -10.55 9.62 4.86
C TYR A 641 -9.35 8.90 4.25
N TYR A 642 -9.13 7.63 4.65
CA TYR A 642 -8.01 6.81 4.18
C TYR A 642 -8.39 5.80 3.08
N GLY A 643 -9.64 5.75 2.68
CA GLY A 643 -10.17 4.77 1.71
C GLY A 643 -11.12 3.79 2.40
N PHE A 644 -10.58 2.80 3.10
CA PHE A 644 -11.41 1.80 3.78
C PHE A 644 -11.77 2.16 5.23
N ARG A 645 -11.07 3.10 5.84
CA ARG A 645 -11.33 3.55 7.22
C ARG A 645 -11.30 5.07 7.34
N TYR A 646 -11.92 5.56 8.43
CA TYR A 646 -11.83 6.94 8.89
C TYR A 646 -10.98 7.03 10.14
N TYR A 647 -10.11 8.02 10.17
CA TYR A 647 -9.14 8.25 11.23
C TYR A 647 -9.43 9.54 11.99
N ALA A 648 -9.45 9.47 13.33
CA ALA A 648 -9.63 10.62 14.21
C ALA A 648 -8.26 11.05 14.78
N PRO A 649 -7.66 12.15 14.30
CA PRO A 649 -6.32 12.56 14.72
C PRO A 649 -6.24 12.96 16.20
N TRP A 650 -7.33 13.46 16.77
CA TRP A 650 -7.38 13.80 18.21
C TRP A 650 -7.50 12.58 19.11
N LEU A 651 -7.99 11.45 18.62
CA LEU A 651 -7.99 10.17 19.34
C LEU A 651 -6.73 9.33 19.07
N GLY A 652 -6.00 9.64 18.01
CA GLY A 652 -4.83 8.87 17.57
C GLY A 652 -5.17 7.45 17.11
N ARG A 653 -6.42 7.18 16.64
CA ARG A 653 -6.89 5.84 16.32
C ARG A 653 -7.97 5.80 15.26
N TRP A 654 -8.20 4.61 14.72
CA TRP A 654 -9.30 4.31 13.80
C TRP A 654 -10.65 4.28 14.51
N LEU A 655 -11.75 4.62 13.79
CA LEU A 655 -13.11 4.58 14.30
C LEU A 655 -13.78 3.20 14.22
N ASN A 656 -13.24 2.32 13.37
CA ASN A 656 -13.72 0.97 13.14
C ASN A 656 -12.55 -0.01 13.01
N PRO A 657 -12.78 -1.32 13.26
CA PRO A 657 -11.74 -2.34 13.15
C PRO A 657 -11.15 -2.44 11.75
N ASP A 658 -9.91 -2.92 11.67
CA ASP A 658 -9.24 -3.13 10.39
C ASP A 658 -9.99 -4.17 9.53
N PRO A 659 -10.49 -3.81 8.32
CA PRO A 659 -11.11 -4.79 7.42
C PRO A 659 -10.13 -5.85 6.90
N ALA A 660 -8.82 -5.57 6.91
CA ALA A 660 -7.76 -6.54 6.58
C ALA A 660 -7.46 -7.52 7.74
N GLY A 661 -8.12 -7.36 8.90
CA GLY A 661 -7.95 -8.21 10.06
C GLY A 661 -6.58 -8.02 10.74
N THR A 662 -5.87 -9.13 11.00
CA THR A 662 -4.65 -9.14 11.82
C THR A 662 -3.36 -8.79 11.07
N VAL A 663 -3.45 -8.16 9.91
CA VAL A 663 -2.28 -7.82 9.07
C VAL A 663 -1.29 -6.91 9.83
N ASP A 664 -1.79 -5.92 10.57
CA ASP A 664 -1.00 -4.99 11.37
C ASP A 664 -0.92 -5.35 12.86
N GLY A 665 -1.40 -6.53 13.25
CA GLY A 665 -1.38 -7.01 14.64
C GLY A 665 -2.76 -7.37 15.17
N LEU A 666 -2.86 -7.61 16.49
CA LEU A 666 -4.11 -8.03 17.14
C LEU A 666 -4.98 -6.84 17.57
N ASN A 667 -4.43 -5.63 17.64
CA ASN A 667 -5.18 -4.41 17.92
C ASN A 667 -5.68 -3.79 16.61
N LEU A 668 -6.96 -3.98 16.30
CA LEU A 668 -7.55 -3.55 15.03
C LEU A 668 -7.80 -2.04 14.92
N PHE A 669 -7.58 -1.28 16.00
CA PHE A 669 -7.78 0.17 16.02
C PHE A 669 -6.47 0.96 16.05
N CYS A 670 -5.31 0.29 16.14
CA CYS A 670 -4.01 0.93 16.26
C CYS A 670 -3.59 1.57 14.94
N MET A 671 -3.21 2.85 14.97
CA MET A 671 -2.68 3.57 13.80
C MET A 671 -1.20 3.22 13.59
N VAL A 672 -0.88 2.56 12.49
CA VAL A 672 0.48 2.23 11.99
C VAL A 672 1.46 1.73 13.06
N GLY A 673 0.95 0.91 14.00
CA GLY A 673 1.75 0.36 15.10
C GLY A 673 2.25 1.43 16.09
N ASN A 674 1.52 2.53 16.27
CA ASN A 674 1.87 3.67 17.12
C ASN A 674 3.20 4.38 16.74
N ASN A 675 3.64 4.27 15.50
CA ASN A 675 4.80 5.00 14.98
C ASN A 675 4.41 5.79 13.70
N PRO A 676 3.61 6.86 13.85
CA PRO A 676 3.06 7.63 12.73
C PRO A 676 4.04 8.62 12.11
N ILE A 677 5.30 8.60 12.54
CA ILE A 677 6.39 9.41 11.98
C ILE A 677 7.17 8.63 10.92
N THR A 678 7.40 7.33 11.19
CA THR A 678 8.16 6.45 10.30
C THR A 678 7.25 5.72 9.31
N PHE A 679 6.04 5.35 9.76
CA PHE A 679 5.08 4.57 8.98
C PHE A 679 3.86 5.41 8.58
N PHE A 680 3.26 5.03 7.46
CA PHE A 680 2.00 5.60 6.96
C PHE A 680 1.07 4.47 6.49
N ASP A 681 -0.21 4.76 6.42
CA ASP A 681 -1.19 3.85 5.84
C ASP A 681 -1.73 4.44 4.52
N VAL A 682 -1.64 3.69 3.43
CA VAL A 682 -2.05 4.18 2.11
C VAL A 682 -3.56 4.18 1.95
N ALA A 683 -4.22 3.13 2.41
CA ALA A 683 -5.63 2.85 2.13
C ALA A 683 -6.50 2.63 3.37
N GLY A 684 -5.93 2.72 4.56
CA GLY A 684 -6.61 2.35 5.80
C GLY A 684 -6.74 0.83 5.98
N LEU A 685 -5.73 0.06 5.55
CA LEU A 685 -5.70 -1.40 5.64
C LEU A 685 -4.38 -1.94 6.18
N MET A 686 -3.27 -1.22 5.98
CA MET A 686 -1.96 -1.76 6.27
C MET A 686 -0.91 -0.66 6.37
N LYS A 687 -0.05 -0.75 7.39
CA LYS A 687 1.09 0.13 7.53
C LYS A 687 2.13 -0.13 6.44
N GLY A 688 2.62 0.93 5.81
CA GLY A 688 3.74 0.97 4.89
C GLY A 688 4.91 1.76 5.47
N ALA A 689 6.13 1.40 5.12
CA ALA A 689 7.28 2.30 5.26
C ALA A 689 7.62 2.81 3.86
N LYS A 690 7.77 4.12 3.67
CA LYS A 690 8.48 4.61 2.49
C LYS A 690 9.95 4.19 2.67
N GLY A 691 10.32 3.07 2.05
CA GLY A 691 11.72 2.78 1.82
C GLY A 691 12.33 3.95 1.05
N ALA A 692 13.65 4.10 1.07
CA ALA A 692 14.41 5.18 0.47
C ALA A 692 14.12 5.47 -1.04
N ASN A 693 13.18 4.81 -1.65
CA ASN A 693 12.67 5.05 -3.00
C ASN A 693 11.33 5.79 -2.92
N LEU A 694 11.40 7.11 -2.98
CA LEU A 694 10.24 7.96 -3.28
C LEU A 694 9.82 7.82 -4.76
N ASP A 695 9.68 6.60 -5.26
CA ASP A 695 8.99 6.37 -6.53
C ASP A 695 7.47 6.34 -6.29
N THR A 696 6.94 7.53 -5.98
CA THR A 696 5.51 7.75 -5.73
C THR A 696 4.65 7.57 -6.98
N SER A 697 5.26 7.44 -8.18
CA SER A 697 4.49 7.34 -9.43
C SER A 697 4.22 5.91 -9.88
N SER A 698 5.17 4.99 -9.72
CA SER A 698 4.99 3.62 -10.23
C SER A 698 4.55 2.63 -9.14
N GLU A 699 5.06 2.74 -7.92
CA GLU A 699 4.67 1.82 -6.85
C GLU A 699 3.39 2.25 -6.13
N ALA A 700 3.16 3.55 -5.88
CA ALA A 700 1.86 4.00 -5.39
C ALA A 700 0.76 3.80 -6.45
N LYS A 701 1.07 3.90 -7.76
CA LYS A 701 0.14 3.48 -8.83
C LYS A 701 0.07 1.97 -8.99
N LYS A 702 1.17 1.22 -8.81
CA LYS A 702 1.15 -0.25 -8.75
C LYS A 702 0.47 -0.73 -7.47
N GLN A 703 0.59 -0.01 -6.38
CA GLN A 703 -0.06 -0.31 -5.12
C GLN A 703 -1.52 0.17 -5.14
N ARG A 704 -1.82 1.35 -5.65
CA ARG A 704 -3.20 1.78 -5.98
C ARG A 704 -3.81 0.91 -7.09
N ALA A 705 -3.03 0.41 -8.04
CA ALA A 705 -3.47 -0.57 -9.03
C ALA A 705 -3.51 -2.00 -8.44
N LYS A 706 -2.68 -2.35 -7.44
CA LYS A 706 -2.81 -3.57 -6.64
C LYS A 706 -3.96 -3.47 -5.65
N GLU A 707 -4.19 -2.32 -5.07
CA GLU A 707 -5.29 -2.03 -4.15
C GLU A 707 -6.61 -1.90 -4.92
N ARG A 708 -6.61 -1.25 -6.07
CA ARG A 708 -7.68 -1.34 -7.09
C ARG A 708 -7.74 -2.73 -7.73
N GLY A 709 -6.67 -3.48 -7.71
CA GLY A 709 -6.48 -4.80 -8.27
C GLY A 709 -6.51 -5.95 -7.25
N GLY A 710 -6.66 -5.70 -5.95
CA GLY A 710 -6.89 -6.77 -4.99
C GLY A 710 -8.12 -7.60 -5.38
N PHE A 711 -9.16 -6.95 -5.84
CA PHE A 711 -10.31 -7.59 -6.49
C PHE A 711 -10.03 -7.94 -7.97
N LYS A 712 -9.29 -7.10 -8.74
CA LYS A 712 -8.92 -7.40 -10.13
C LYS A 712 -7.88 -8.49 -10.26
N ASN A 713 -6.94 -8.64 -9.33
CA ASN A 713 -5.97 -9.74 -9.35
C ASN A 713 -6.59 -11.05 -8.93
N PHE A 714 -7.64 -11.04 -8.11
CA PHE A 714 -8.47 -12.22 -7.86
C PHE A 714 -9.20 -12.65 -9.14
N THR A 715 -9.82 -11.73 -9.88
CA THR A 715 -10.45 -11.99 -11.18
C THR A 715 -9.44 -12.24 -12.31
N HIS A 716 -8.29 -11.57 -12.33
CA HIS A 716 -7.25 -11.77 -13.36
C HIS A 716 -6.45 -13.06 -13.16
N ALA A 717 -6.19 -13.48 -11.94
CA ALA A 717 -5.61 -14.79 -11.65
C ALA A 717 -6.58 -15.93 -12.01
N ILE A 718 -7.89 -15.70 -11.86
CA ILE A 718 -8.94 -16.62 -12.29
C ILE A 718 -9.05 -16.63 -13.81
N ASN A 719 -9.09 -15.49 -14.49
CA ASN A 719 -9.15 -15.40 -15.94
C ASN A 719 -7.92 -16.01 -16.62
N LYS A 720 -6.73 -15.84 -16.05
CA LYS A 720 -5.48 -16.47 -16.56
C LYS A 720 -5.45 -18.00 -16.36
N ARG A 721 -6.23 -18.55 -15.44
CA ARG A 721 -6.44 -20.00 -15.26
C ARG A 721 -7.48 -20.56 -16.25
N LEU A 722 -8.51 -19.80 -16.58
CA LEU A 722 -9.59 -20.21 -17.47
C LEU A 722 -9.16 -20.24 -18.93
N ASP A 723 -8.29 -19.32 -19.36
CA ASP A 723 -7.68 -19.33 -20.71
C ASP A 723 -6.85 -20.59 -20.99
N ARG A 724 -6.38 -21.29 -19.97
CA ARG A 724 -5.65 -22.54 -20.09
C ARG A 724 -6.56 -23.78 -20.22
N ARG A 725 -7.82 -23.71 -19.73
CA ARG A 725 -8.77 -24.83 -19.85
C ARG A 725 -9.52 -24.83 -21.19
N SER A 726 -9.73 -23.66 -21.83
CA SER A 726 -10.45 -23.56 -23.10
C SER A 726 -9.65 -24.04 -24.32
N LYS A 727 -8.32 -24.22 -24.21
CA LYS A 727 -7.48 -24.78 -25.29
C LYS A 727 -7.52 -26.32 -25.40
N GLN A 728 -8.30 -27.00 -24.55
CA GLN A 728 -8.29 -28.48 -24.48
C GLN A 728 -9.47 -29.20 -25.17
N HIS A 729 -10.36 -28.54 -25.92
CA HIS A 729 -11.42 -29.25 -26.64
C HIS A 729 -11.64 -28.65 -28.02
N VAL A 730 -10.94 -29.22 -29.03
CA VAL A 730 -11.38 -29.30 -30.43
C VAL A 730 -10.95 -30.68 -30.95
N PRO A 731 -11.84 -31.49 -31.50
CA PRO A 731 -11.51 -32.80 -32.02
C PRO A 731 -10.79 -32.72 -33.38
N SER A 732 -9.86 -33.64 -33.57
CA SER A 732 -9.06 -33.86 -34.76
C SER A 732 -9.92 -34.21 -35.96
N GLY A 733 -9.72 -33.51 -37.05
CA GLY A 733 -10.14 -33.94 -38.42
C GLY A 733 -8.91 -33.91 -39.33
N ASN A 734 -8.60 -35.08 -39.89
CA ASN A 734 -7.53 -35.35 -40.82
C ASN A 734 -7.57 -34.49 -42.10
N SER A 735 -6.40 -34.01 -42.58
CA SER A 735 -5.93 -34.35 -43.92
C SER A 735 -4.58 -33.72 -44.28
N ALA A 736 -3.69 -34.61 -44.74
CA ALA A 736 -2.69 -34.49 -45.81
C ALA A 736 -1.67 -33.33 -45.79
N SER A 737 -0.43 -33.73 -45.64
CA SER A 737 0.80 -33.04 -46.08
C SER A 737 0.79 -32.70 -47.57
N PRO A 738 1.60 -31.71 -48.01
CA PRO A 738 2.83 -32.09 -48.64
C PRO A 738 4.08 -31.27 -48.28
N LYS A 739 5.17 -31.98 -48.55
CA LYS A 739 6.58 -31.57 -48.43
C LYS A 739 6.94 -30.29 -49.17
N SER A 740 7.82 -29.42 -48.65
CA SER A 740 9.19 -29.29 -49.16
C SER A 740 9.84 -27.96 -48.77
N ARG A 741 11.07 -28.07 -48.51
CA ARG A 741 12.24 -27.20 -48.69
C ARG A 741 12.74 -26.45 -47.47
N ALA A 742 13.84 -27.09 -47.02
CA ALA A 742 14.89 -26.42 -46.28
C ALA A 742 15.42 -25.20 -47.01
N THR A 743 15.58 -24.11 -46.38
CA THR A 743 16.59 -23.11 -46.71
C THR A 743 17.18 -22.58 -45.42
N ASP A 744 18.52 -22.78 -45.38
CA ASP A 744 19.43 -22.20 -44.39
C ASP A 744 19.09 -20.77 -44.04
N ARG A 745 19.02 -20.48 -42.76
CA ARG A 745 19.36 -19.15 -42.25
C ARG A 745 20.31 -19.28 -41.04
N GLN A 746 21.55 -19.04 -41.30
CA GLN A 746 22.56 -18.69 -40.31
C GLN A 746 22.10 -17.43 -39.54
N PRO A 747 22.35 -17.31 -38.25
CA PRO A 747 22.15 -16.09 -37.50
C PRO A 747 23.20 -15.07 -37.88
N LEU A 748 22.74 -13.93 -38.37
CA LEU A 748 23.58 -12.75 -38.60
C LEU A 748 24.09 -12.20 -37.27
N ILE A 749 25.35 -12.41 -36.99
CA ILE A 749 26.12 -11.63 -36.03
C ILE A 749 26.41 -10.28 -36.67
N ASN A 750 25.75 -9.27 -36.30
CA ASN A 750 26.07 -7.91 -36.66
C ASN A 750 27.29 -7.44 -35.85
N ASN A 751 28.42 -7.38 -36.52
CA ASN A 751 29.57 -6.61 -36.11
C ASN A 751 29.21 -5.12 -36.08
N ALA A 752 29.19 -4.53 -34.91
CA ALA A 752 29.36 -3.10 -34.76
C ALA A 752 30.85 -2.84 -34.64
N GLN A 753 31.45 -2.40 -35.72
CA GLN A 753 32.77 -1.78 -35.70
C GLN A 753 32.69 -0.46 -34.92
N ALA A 754 33.26 -0.43 -33.74
CA ALA A 754 33.64 0.79 -33.08
C ALA A 754 35.00 1.25 -33.64
N SER A 755 35.04 2.50 -34.03
CA SER A 755 36.22 3.25 -34.44
C SER A 755 37.35 3.12 -33.43
N GLY A 756 38.56 2.96 -33.96
CA GLY A 756 39.75 2.66 -33.19
C GLY A 756 40.18 3.76 -32.23
N GLU A 757 40.46 3.34 -31.03
CA GLU A 757 41.53 3.87 -30.21
C GLU A 757 42.27 2.68 -29.60
N GLY A 758 43.62 2.75 -29.66
CA GLY A 758 44.53 1.66 -29.44
C GLY A 758 44.44 1.00 -28.10
N PHE A 759 44.32 -0.30 -28.09
CA PHE A 759 44.57 -1.13 -26.92
C PHE A 759 46.04 -1.09 -26.53
N PRO A 760 46.37 -0.95 -25.24
CA PRO A 760 47.74 -1.14 -24.77
C PRO A 760 48.13 -2.63 -24.90
N PRO A 761 49.41 -2.94 -24.93
CA PRO A 761 49.92 -4.25 -25.29
C PRO A 761 49.52 -5.35 -24.28
N GLU A 762 49.38 -6.53 -24.81
CA GLU A 762 49.11 -7.79 -24.14
C GLU A 762 49.66 -7.85 -22.70
N THR A 763 48.77 -7.75 -21.71
CA THR A 763 49.11 -8.15 -20.36
C THR A 763 49.07 -9.67 -20.26
N LYS A 764 50.16 -10.20 -19.73
CA LYS A 764 50.42 -11.63 -19.46
C LYS A 764 49.14 -12.31 -18.92
N SER A 765 48.80 -13.44 -19.51
CA SER A 765 47.74 -14.32 -19.11
C SER A 765 47.81 -14.66 -17.60
N VAL A 766 47.02 -14.03 -16.78
CA VAL A 766 46.75 -14.53 -15.45
C VAL A 766 45.75 -15.66 -15.63
N SER A 767 46.26 -16.85 -15.68
CA SER A 767 45.49 -18.02 -16.13
C SER A 767 44.83 -18.85 -15.01
N THR A 768 45.06 -18.50 -13.74
CA THR A 768 44.49 -19.31 -12.61
C THR A 768 44.11 -18.43 -11.43
N PHE A 769 43.06 -18.80 -10.74
CA PHE A 769 42.71 -18.21 -9.44
C PHE A 769 43.83 -18.52 -8.43
N THR A 770 44.07 -17.58 -7.51
CA THR A 770 44.98 -17.83 -6.36
C THR A 770 44.33 -18.89 -5.43
N GLU A 771 45.19 -19.56 -4.63
CA GLU A 771 44.65 -20.55 -3.65
C GLU A 771 43.63 -19.93 -2.66
N ASP A 772 43.86 -18.69 -2.24
CA ASP A 772 42.88 -17.98 -1.35
C ASP A 772 41.55 -17.72 -2.07
N GLN A 773 41.57 -17.38 -3.34
CA GLN A 773 40.37 -17.20 -4.16
C GLN A 773 39.62 -18.51 -4.36
N LYS A 774 40.31 -19.62 -4.59
CA LYS A 774 39.76 -20.97 -4.69
C LYS A 774 39.09 -21.38 -3.37
N ILE A 775 39.78 -21.18 -2.25
CA ILE A 775 39.25 -21.48 -0.91
C ILE A 775 37.98 -20.67 -0.64
N MET A 776 37.93 -19.40 -1.02
CA MET A 776 36.77 -18.55 -0.85
C MET A 776 35.57 -19.02 -1.69
N ILE A 777 35.80 -19.41 -2.96
CA ILE A 777 34.77 -19.91 -3.85
C ILE A 777 34.22 -21.26 -3.30
N GLU A 778 35.12 -22.18 -2.90
CA GLU A 778 34.71 -23.46 -2.32
C GLU A 778 33.91 -23.26 -1.01
N LYS A 779 34.32 -22.36 -0.14
CA LYS A 779 33.61 -22.00 1.09
C LYS A 779 32.24 -21.41 0.81
N HIS A 780 32.12 -20.63 -0.26
CA HIS A 780 30.81 -20.07 -0.67
C HIS A 780 29.90 -21.17 -1.25
N LEU A 781 30.41 -22.06 -2.07
CA LEU A 781 29.64 -23.20 -2.61
C LEU A 781 29.20 -24.14 -1.49
N ALA A 782 30.11 -24.54 -0.59
CA ALA A 782 29.78 -25.38 0.56
C ALA A 782 28.71 -24.76 1.46
N LYS A 783 28.83 -23.47 1.76
CA LYS A 783 27.81 -22.76 2.58
C LYS A 783 26.43 -22.76 1.94
N ARG A 784 26.33 -22.71 0.61
CA ARG A 784 25.05 -22.82 -0.11
C ARG A 784 24.50 -24.25 -0.03
N GLU A 785 25.30 -25.25 -0.14
CA GLU A 785 24.91 -26.65 0.05
C GLU A 785 24.36 -26.88 1.46
N ASP A 786 25.08 -26.45 2.50
CA ASP A 786 24.65 -26.56 3.89
C ASP A 786 23.31 -25.86 4.16
N TYR A 787 23.04 -24.80 3.44
CA TYR A 787 21.78 -24.06 3.57
C TYR A 787 20.62 -24.73 2.81
N LEU A 788 20.87 -25.27 1.62
CA LEU A 788 19.84 -25.80 0.73
C LEU A 788 19.47 -27.24 1.06
N MET A 789 20.45 -28.10 1.31
CA MET A 789 20.22 -29.53 1.52
C MET A 789 19.37 -29.89 2.75
N PRO A 790 19.55 -29.27 3.94
CA PRO A 790 18.66 -29.51 5.07
C PRO A 790 17.21 -29.11 4.80
N ARG A 791 16.99 -28.06 4.02
CA ARG A 791 15.65 -27.58 3.65
C ARG A 791 14.95 -28.49 2.66
N VAL A 792 15.67 -28.99 1.66
CA VAL A 792 15.16 -30.02 0.74
C VAL A 792 14.75 -31.25 1.54
N ARG A 793 15.61 -31.75 2.45
CA ARG A 793 15.32 -32.90 3.32
C ARG A 793 14.08 -32.66 4.19
N ALA A 794 14.01 -31.53 4.87
CA ALA A 794 12.93 -31.23 5.81
C ALA A 794 11.55 -31.10 5.15
N ARG A 795 11.50 -30.65 3.90
CA ARG A 795 10.24 -30.39 3.22
C ARG A 795 9.72 -31.52 2.35
N LEU A 796 10.62 -32.30 1.79
CA LEU A 796 10.18 -33.47 1.03
C LEU A 796 9.81 -34.63 1.95
N ASP A 797 9.95 -34.48 3.30
CA ASP A 797 9.74 -35.54 4.28
C ASP A 797 10.40 -36.85 3.84
N ILE A 798 11.65 -36.70 3.34
CA ILE A 798 12.35 -37.80 2.69
C ILE A 798 12.95 -38.69 3.77
N SER A 799 12.17 -39.66 4.19
CA SER A 799 12.72 -40.98 4.51
C SER A 799 13.37 -41.67 3.28
N GLU A 800 13.17 -41.15 2.09
CA GLU A 800 13.74 -41.63 0.84
C GLU A 800 15.15 -41.08 0.61
N PHE A 801 16.11 -41.81 1.15
CA PHE A 801 17.54 -41.56 1.01
C PHE A 801 18.02 -41.40 -0.46
N LYS A 802 17.29 -41.96 -1.40
CA LYS A 802 17.65 -41.99 -2.83
C LYS A 802 17.63 -40.65 -3.55
N LEU A 803 16.66 -39.79 -3.27
CA LEU A 803 16.56 -38.49 -3.95
C LEU A 803 17.66 -37.54 -3.46
N THR A 804 17.98 -37.62 -2.18
CA THR A 804 19.04 -36.82 -1.57
C THR A 804 20.43 -37.23 -2.07
N GLU A 805 20.66 -38.54 -2.25
CA GLU A 805 21.90 -39.04 -2.85
C GLU A 805 22.07 -38.55 -4.30
N LYS A 806 21.02 -38.65 -5.14
CA LYS A 806 21.08 -38.17 -6.51
C LYS A 806 21.41 -36.66 -6.59
N ILE A 807 20.78 -35.85 -5.74
CA ILE A 807 21.12 -34.40 -5.69
C ILE A 807 22.57 -34.20 -5.26
N GLN A 808 23.06 -34.94 -4.26
CA GLN A 808 24.44 -34.82 -3.80
C GLN A 808 25.45 -35.27 -4.91
N VAL A 809 25.15 -36.36 -5.57
CA VAL A 809 25.97 -36.85 -6.71
C VAL A 809 26.00 -35.84 -7.84
N MET A 810 24.85 -35.20 -8.13
CA MET A 810 24.79 -34.16 -9.15
C MET A 810 25.63 -32.91 -8.78
N PHE A 811 25.58 -32.49 -7.51
CA PHE A 811 26.44 -31.41 -7.04
C PHE A 811 27.93 -31.80 -7.12
N ASP A 812 28.28 -32.96 -6.69
CA ASP A 812 29.68 -33.41 -6.70
C ASP A 812 30.23 -33.65 -8.11
N SER A 813 29.39 -34.08 -9.06
CA SER A 813 29.79 -34.28 -10.46
C SER A 813 29.96 -32.97 -11.24
N HIS A 814 29.22 -31.92 -10.89
CA HIS A 814 29.27 -30.66 -11.62
C HIS A 814 30.23 -29.62 -11.02
N ARG A 815 30.78 -29.87 -9.84
CA ARG A 815 31.73 -28.95 -9.18
C ARG A 815 32.98 -28.65 -10.05
N PRO A 816 33.62 -29.62 -10.75
CA PRO A 816 34.71 -29.30 -11.66
C PRO A 816 34.31 -28.39 -12.82
N THR A 817 33.11 -28.55 -13.34
CA THR A 817 32.57 -27.70 -14.43
C THR A 817 32.37 -26.25 -13.99
N ALA A 818 31.91 -26.06 -12.73
CA ALA A 818 31.79 -24.72 -12.14
C ALA A 818 33.16 -24.01 -12.08
N TRP A 819 34.19 -24.69 -11.65
CA TRP A 819 35.54 -24.15 -11.64
C TRP A 819 36.04 -23.75 -13.04
N GLN A 820 35.88 -24.62 -14.02
CA GLN A 820 36.24 -24.33 -15.40
C GLN A 820 35.49 -23.11 -15.97
N THR A 821 34.21 -22.97 -15.61
CA THR A 821 33.42 -21.85 -16.04
C THR A 821 33.91 -20.55 -15.42
N LEU A 822 34.19 -20.55 -14.10
CA LEU A 822 34.72 -19.38 -13.40
C LEU A 822 36.09 -18.95 -13.95
N GLU A 823 36.98 -19.90 -14.20
CA GLU A 823 38.28 -19.65 -14.81
C GLU A 823 38.16 -19.06 -16.22
N LYS A 824 37.23 -19.56 -17.04
CA LYS A 824 36.97 -19.00 -18.38
C LYS A 824 36.48 -17.57 -18.30
N LEU A 825 35.57 -17.25 -17.37
CA LEU A 825 35.04 -15.91 -17.14
C LEU A 825 36.12 -14.96 -16.62
N ASN A 826 37.00 -15.46 -15.75
CA ASN A 826 38.15 -14.70 -15.25
C ASN A 826 39.16 -14.38 -16.39
N LYS A 827 39.47 -15.36 -17.23
CA LYS A 827 40.32 -15.16 -18.42
C LYS A 827 39.75 -14.15 -19.41
N GLN A 828 38.45 -14.02 -19.49
CA GLN A 828 37.72 -13.06 -20.33
C GLN A 828 37.59 -11.67 -19.69
N GLY A 829 38.06 -11.47 -18.46
CA GLY A 829 37.88 -10.22 -17.73
C GLY A 829 36.41 -9.92 -17.40
N ALA A 830 35.53 -10.94 -17.39
CA ALA A 830 34.09 -10.78 -17.21
C ALA A 830 33.65 -10.84 -15.74
N LEU A 831 34.57 -11.11 -14.79
CA LEU A 831 34.25 -11.07 -13.36
C LEU A 831 34.37 -9.63 -12.82
N PRO A 832 33.37 -9.14 -12.05
CA PRO A 832 33.47 -7.84 -11.42
C PRO A 832 34.59 -7.73 -10.40
N PRO A 833 35.10 -6.51 -10.11
CA PRO A 833 36.23 -6.31 -9.18
C PRO A 833 35.99 -6.85 -7.76
N ASP A 834 34.74 -6.84 -7.31
CA ASP A 834 34.31 -7.29 -5.98
C ASP A 834 33.85 -8.75 -5.94
N PHE A 835 33.98 -9.48 -7.04
CA PHE A 835 33.55 -10.87 -7.18
C PHE A 835 34.01 -11.79 -6.03
N PHE A 836 35.26 -11.60 -5.57
CA PHE A 836 35.84 -12.44 -4.52
C PHE A 836 35.38 -12.14 -3.09
N THR A 837 34.47 -11.21 -2.91
CA THR A 837 33.71 -11.06 -1.64
C THR A 837 32.50 -11.98 -1.64
N MET A 838 31.99 -12.35 -0.44
CA MET A 838 30.77 -13.18 -0.33
C MET A 838 29.55 -12.47 -0.94
N GLU A 839 29.49 -11.16 -0.83
CA GLU A 839 28.44 -10.35 -1.40
C GLU A 839 28.62 -10.15 -2.91
N GLY A 840 29.83 -9.91 -3.37
CA GLY A 840 30.19 -9.82 -4.78
C GLY A 840 29.91 -11.12 -5.54
N MET A 841 30.19 -12.30 -4.97
CA MET A 841 29.81 -13.57 -5.56
C MET A 841 28.30 -13.73 -5.71
N ARG A 842 27.53 -13.30 -4.71
CA ARG A 842 26.06 -13.35 -4.75
C ARG A 842 25.50 -12.45 -5.84
N ASN A 843 25.96 -11.21 -5.89
CA ASN A 843 25.50 -10.21 -6.87
C ASN A 843 25.92 -10.55 -8.29
N SER A 844 27.13 -11.09 -8.44
CA SER A 844 27.70 -11.44 -9.75
C SER A 844 27.10 -12.70 -10.35
N ALA A 845 26.69 -13.68 -9.51
CA ALA A 845 26.01 -14.88 -9.98
C ALA A 845 24.76 -14.54 -10.80
N ASP A 846 23.97 -13.57 -10.35
CA ASP A 846 22.76 -13.10 -11.05
C ASP A 846 23.10 -12.43 -12.40
N GLN A 847 24.16 -11.64 -12.47
CA GLN A 847 24.61 -10.98 -13.70
C GLN A 847 25.22 -11.96 -14.71
N ILE A 848 26.01 -12.92 -14.23
CA ILE A 848 26.63 -13.95 -15.07
C ILE A 848 25.53 -14.82 -15.69
N THR A 849 24.55 -15.19 -14.90
CA THR A 849 23.43 -16.02 -15.35
C THR A 849 22.57 -15.31 -16.41
N LYS A 850 22.33 -14.02 -16.26
CA LYS A 850 21.61 -13.22 -17.27
C LYS A 850 22.32 -13.08 -18.60
N ARG A 851 23.66 -13.22 -18.65
CA ARG A 851 24.50 -13.08 -19.85
C ARG A 851 24.79 -14.40 -20.54
N SER A 852 24.52 -15.53 -19.93
CA SER A 852 24.90 -16.86 -20.46
C SER A 852 23.66 -17.66 -20.86
N ALA A 853 23.63 -18.19 -22.07
CA ALA A 853 22.62 -19.14 -22.49
C ALA A 853 22.79 -20.46 -21.72
N LEU A 854 21.69 -21.00 -21.17
CA LEU A 854 21.63 -22.27 -20.47
C LEU A 854 21.00 -23.32 -21.40
N TYR A 855 21.57 -24.49 -21.44
CA TYR A 855 20.99 -25.64 -22.13
C TYR A 855 21.29 -26.92 -21.35
N ILE A 856 20.44 -27.89 -21.43
CA ILE A 856 20.66 -29.24 -20.93
C ILE A 856 21.49 -29.97 -21.99
N PRO A 857 22.54 -30.76 -21.61
CA PRO A 857 23.24 -31.61 -22.52
C PRO A 857 22.28 -32.57 -23.23
N SER A 858 22.51 -32.84 -24.51
CA SER A 858 21.68 -33.73 -25.32
C SER A 858 21.71 -35.20 -24.85
N ASP A 859 22.63 -35.56 -23.97
CA ASP A 859 22.81 -36.85 -23.38
C ASP A 859 22.30 -37.00 -21.94
N ALA A 860 21.74 -35.92 -21.39
CA ALA A 860 21.08 -35.93 -20.09
C ALA A 860 19.83 -36.84 -20.15
N THR A 861 19.69 -37.76 -19.14
CA THR A 861 18.53 -38.62 -19.07
C THR A 861 17.28 -37.87 -18.68
N ASP A 862 16.09 -38.36 -19.07
CA ASP A 862 14.83 -37.78 -18.68
C ASP A 862 14.66 -37.71 -17.14
N GLU A 863 15.22 -38.65 -16.40
CA GLU A 863 15.24 -38.66 -14.93
C GLU A 863 16.10 -37.52 -14.35
N ASP A 864 17.26 -37.22 -14.98
CA ASP A 864 18.12 -36.15 -14.54
C ASP A 864 17.50 -34.78 -14.84
N GLN A 865 16.90 -34.65 -16.02
CA GLN A 865 16.13 -33.45 -16.39
C GLN A 865 14.98 -33.23 -15.41
N ASP A 866 14.20 -34.24 -15.12
CA ASP A 866 13.07 -34.23 -14.18
C ASP A 866 13.50 -33.91 -12.74
N LEU A 867 14.63 -34.43 -12.31
CA LEU A 867 15.20 -34.16 -10.99
C LEU A 867 15.60 -32.68 -10.87
N VAL A 868 16.32 -32.16 -11.87
CA VAL A 868 16.72 -30.77 -11.91
C VAL A 868 15.50 -29.85 -11.95
N TYR A 869 14.53 -30.14 -12.78
CA TYR A 869 13.28 -29.38 -12.85
C TYR A 869 12.49 -29.43 -11.54
N GLY A 870 12.39 -30.59 -10.90
CA GLY A 870 11.68 -30.75 -9.64
C GLY A 870 12.31 -29.97 -8.50
N VAL A 871 13.64 -30.00 -8.39
CA VAL A 871 14.37 -29.27 -7.36
C VAL A 871 14.30 -27.76 -7.59
N ILE A 872 14.45 -27.31 -8.84
CA ILE A 872 14.35 -25.88 -9.17
C ILE A 872 12.92 -25.36 -8.92
N ASP A 873 11.89 -26.09 -9.36
CA ASP A 873 10.49 -25.70 -9.15
C ASP A 873 10.14 -25.65 -7.66
N PHE A 874 10.67 -26.59 -6.87
CA PHE A 874 10.55 -26.59 -5.43
C PHE A 874 11.13 -25.33 -4.80
N TYR A 875 12.36 -24.93 -5.15
CA TYR A 875 13.00 -23.74 -4.63
C TYR A 875 12.37 -22.46 -5.13
N PHE A 876 11.94 -22.38 -6.38
CA PHE A 876 11.21 -21.26 -6.93
C PHE A 876 9.83 -21.06 -6.26
N LYS A 877 9.19 -22.14 -5.82
CA LYS A 877 7.90 -22.06 -5.12
C LYS A 877 8.07 -21.70 -3.65
N ASP A 878 9.16 -22.07 -3.05
CA ASP A 878 9.33 -21.95 -1.61
C ASP A 878 10.02 -20.66 -1.14
N SER A 879 11.01 -20.23 -1.89
CA SER A 879 11.71 -18.98 -1.64
C SER A 879 12.34 -18.51 -2.93
N TRP A 880 11.84 -17.41 -3.46
CA TRP A 880 12.42 -16.80 -4.67
C TRP A 880 13.93 -16.59 -4.49
N LEU A 881 14.36 -16.13 -3.33
CA LEU A 881 15.78 -15.94 -3.01
C LEU A 881 16.55 -17.26 -2.97
N ALA A 882 16.02 -18.30 -2.33
CA ALA A 882 16.66 -19.61 -2.28
C ALA A 882 16.63 -20.29 -3.66
N GLY A 883 15.56 -20.09 -4.44
CA GLY A 883 15.50 -20.53 -5.84
C GLY A 883 16.51 -19.83 -6.71
N VAL A 884 16.67 -18.51 -6.56
CA VAL A 884 17.70 -17.73 -7.28
C VAL A 884 19.12 -18.16 -6.85
N GLU A 885 19.35 -18.37 -5.56
CA GLU A 885 20.66 -18.88 -5.09
C GLU A 885 20.97 -20.26 -5.63
N PHE A 886 20.00 -21.17 -5.63
CA PHE A 886 20.14 -22.50 -6.19
C PHE A 886 20.36 -22.43 -7.71
N ALA A 887 19.56 -21.65 -8.42
CA ALA A 887 19.66 -21.46 -9.85
C ALA A 887 21.02 -20.85 -10.25
N ASN A 888 21.49 -19.86 -9.50
CA ASN A 888 22.80 -19.26 -9.72
C ASN A 888 23.93 -20.26 -9.51
N ARG A 889 23.82 -21.12 -8.51
CA ARG A 889 24.78 -22.17 -8.27
C ARG A 889 24.80 -23.18 -9.41
N MET A 890 23.65 -23.71 -9.79
CA MET A 890 23.52 -24.65 -10.92
C MET A 890 24.09 -24.04 -12.22
N ALA A 891 23.85 -22.73 -12.44
CA ALA A 891 24.38 -22.01 -13.59
C ALA A 891 25.91 -21.86 -13.57
N LEU A 892 26.53 -21.80 -12.38
CA LEU A 892 27.99 -21.79 -12.22
C LEU A 892 28.61 -23.16 -12.41
N GLU A 893 27.90 -24.21 -11.98
CA GLU A 893 28.38 -25.59 -11.97
C GLU A 893 28.22 -26.27 -13.34
N ASP A 894 27.14 -26.02 -14.06
CA ASP A 894 26.85 -26.58 -15.37
C ASP A 894 26.29 -25.54 -16.34
N PRO A 895 27.10 -25.15 -17.38
CA PRO A 895 26.61 -24.25 -18.44
C PRO A 895 25.40 -24.80 -19.19
N ALA A 896 25.19 -26.11 -19.21
CA ALA A 896 24.07 -26.75 -19.87
C ALA A 896 22.74 -26.57 -19.14
N LEU A 897 22.74 -26.37 -17.83
CA LEU A 897 21.54 -26.12 -17.03
C LEU A 897 21.06 -24.66 -17.06
N ARG A 898 21.84 -23.76 -17.60
CA ARG A 898 21.54 -22.31 -17.62
C ARG A 898 20.30 -22.00 -18.41
N GLU A 899 20.07 -22.62 -19.54
CA GLU A 899 18.95 -22.35 -20.42
C GLU A 899 17.62 -22.72 -19.80
N ILE A 900 17.64 -23.75 -18.94
CA ILE A 900 16.44 -24.23 -18.24
C ILE A 900 16.02 -23.29 -17.11
N ILE A 901 16.98 -22.76 -16.36
CA ILE A 901 16.73 -22.00 -15.14
C ILE A 901 16.25 -20.58 -15.47
N PHE A 902 16.72 -20.00 -16.56
CA PHE A 902 16.52 -18.58 -16.89
C PHE A 902 15.78 -18.31 -18.20
N ASN A 903 15.34 -19.34 -18.92
CA ASN A 903 14.50 -19.17 -20.08
C ASN A 903 13.11 -18.65 -19.66
N ASN A 904 12.63 -17.57 -20.30
CA ASN A 904 11.31 -17.01 -20.07
C ASN A 904 10.15 -18.01 -20.31
N ASN A 905 10.41 -19.09 -21.04
CA ASN A 905 9.47 -20.18 -21.32
C ASN A 905 9.61 -21.38 -20.37
N PHE A 906 10.48 -21.33 -19.36
CA PHE A 906 10.72 -22.40 -18.39
C PHE A 906 9.42 -22.99 -17.82
N ARG A 907 8.46 -22.14 -17.50
CA ARG A 907 7.16 -22.55 -16.93
C ARG A 907 6.25 -23.29 -17.91
N GLU A 908 6.40 -23.03 -19.21
CA GLU A 908 5.64 -23.73 -20.25
C GLU A 908 6.31 -25.06 -20.62
N THR A 909 7.61 -25.10 -20.73
CA THR A 909 8.40 -26.29 -21.00
C THR A 909 8.29 -27.32 -19.87
N PHE A 910 8.39 -26.87 -18.62
CA PHE A 910 8.18 -27.69 -17.43
C PHE A 910 6.78 -28.34 -17.39
N ASN A 911 5.73 -27.55 -17.67
CA ASN A 911 4.37 -28.08 -17.66
C ASN A 911 4.06 -29.04 -18.81
N ASN A 912 4.73 -28.90 -19.96
CA ASN A 912 4.49 -29.74 -21.14
C ASN A 912 5.28 -31.05 -21.09
N ASN A 913 6.54 -31.04 -20.68
CA ASN A 913 7.37 -32.25 -20.60
C ASN A 913 6.99 -33.15 -19.41
N PHE A 914 6.50 -32.59 -18.32
CA PHE A 914 6.06 -33.37 -17.14
C PHE A 914 4.73 -34.11 -17.33
N ARG A 915 3.93 -33.80 -18.38
CA ARG A 915 2.63 -34.42 -18.59
C ARG A 915 2.67 -35.76 -19.30
N GLU A 916 3.74 -36.08 -20.00
CA GLU A 916 3.72 -37.24 -20.90
C GLU A 916 4.42 -38.53 -20.39
N THR A 917 5.23 -38.52 -19.36
CA THR A 917 6.18 -39.62 -19.12
C THR A 917 6.23 -40.27 -17.73
N LYS A 918 5.35 -39.99 -16.74
CA LYS A 918 5.46 -40.63 -15.39
C LYS A 918 4.25 -41.35 -14.85
N PRO A 919 4.46 -42.35 -13.97
CA PRO A 919 3.38 -43.08 -13.30
C PRO A 919 2.54 -42.13 -12.45
N LYS A 920 1.24 -42.18 -12.64
CA LYS A 920 0.20 -41.33 -12.00
C LYS A 920 0.32 -41.20 -10.46
N THR A 921 0.93 -42.10 -9.77
CA THR A 921 1.01 -42.16 -8.30
C THR A 921 1.99 -41.18 -7.67
N TRP A 922 3.16 -40.94 -8.27
CA TRP A 922 4.17 -40.03 -7.72
C TRP A 922 3.79 -38.57 -7.98
N TRP A 923 3.22 -38.30 -9.15
CA TRP A 923 2.76 -36.98 -9.54
C TRP A 923 1.51 -36.52 -8.78
N GLN A 924 0.62 -37.45 -8.47
CA GLN A 924 -0.56 -37.14 -7.66
C GLN A 924 -0.13 -36.83 -6.22
N TRP A 925 0.83 -37.59 -5.66
CA TRP A 925 1.39 -37.30 -4.34
C TRP A 925 2.10 -35.95 -4.26
N LEU A 926 2.93 -35.59 -5.27
CA LEU A 926 3.56 -34.27 -5.37
C LEU A 926 2.53 -33.15 -5.51
N LYS A 927 1.53 -33.35 -6.34
CA LYS A 927 0.45 -32.37 -6.53
C LYS A 927 -0.36 -32.14 -5.26
N ASP A 928 -0.67 -33.17 -4.52
CA ASP A 928 -1.42 -33.08 -3.28
C ASP A 928 -0.59 -32.41 -2.18
N LYS A 929 0.69 -32.74 -2.06
CA LYS A 929 1.63 -32.06 -1.15
C LYS A 929 1.91 -30.61 -1.55
N PHE A 930 1.97 -30.29 -2.83
CA PHE A 930 2.16 -28.90 -3.32
C PHE A 930 0.89 -28.05 -3.27
N SER A 931 -0.30 -28.64 -3.27
CA SER A 931 -1.54 -27.86 -3.07
C SER A 931 -1.66 -27.39 -1.62
N ASP A 932 -1.30 -28.25 -0.66
CA ASP A 932 -1.29 -27.93 0.77
C ASP A 932 -0.19 -26.91 1.11
N LEU A 933 0.99 -27.03 0.49
CA LEU A 933 2.10 -26.09 0.65
C LEU A 933 1.80 -24.68 0.10
N ARG A 934 0.93 -24.54 -0.87
CA ARG A 934 0.60 -23.28 -1.53
C ARG A 934 -0.09 -22.27 -0.60
N TYR A 935 -0.79 -22.76 0.40
CA TYR A 935 -1.48 -21.93 1.41
C TYR A 935 -0.51 -21.44 2.48
N ASP A 936 0.40 -22.29 2.94
CA ASP A 936 1.41 -21.97 3.95
C ASP A 936 2.50 -21.04 3.42
N ILE A 937 2.83 -21.15 2.12
CA ILE A 937 3.86 -20.35 1.46
C ILE A 937 3.44 -18.91 1.30
N THR A 938 2.20 -18.62 0.98
CA THR A 938 1.71 -17.24 0.85
C THR A 938 1.75 -16.53 2.21
N TYR A 939 1.46 -17.23 3.29
CA TYR A 939 1.50 -16.71 4.65
C TYR A 939 2.95 -16.58 5.19
N PHE A 940 3.80 -17.55 4.90
CA PHE A 940 5.22 -17.57 5.30
C PHE A 940 6.05 -16.52 4.55
N PHE A 941 5.75 -16.24 3.27
CA PHE A 941 6.37 -15.16 2.51
C PHE A 941 5.97 -13.78 3.03
N TYR A 942 4.75 -13.64 3.46
CA TYR A 942 4.27 -12.38 4.04
C TYR A 942 5.01 -12.07 5.35
N ASP A 943 5.20 -13.05 6.21
CA ASP A 943 5.90 -12.88 7.49
C ASP A 943 7.43 -12.75 7.31
N LYS A 944 8.02 -13.47 6.36
CA LYS A 944 9.48 -13.36 6.08
C LYS A 944 9.87 -12.14 5.27
N TYR A 945 9.03 -11.67 4.34
CA TYR A 945 9.28 -10.43 3.61
C TYR A 945 9.24 -9.22 4.56
N ALA A 946 8.40 -9.26 5.57
CA ALA A 946 8.39 -8.30 6.66
C ALA A 946 9.63 -8.39 7.57
N LYS A 947 10.20 -9.60 7.77
CA LYS A 947 11.40 -9.82 8.59
C LYS A 947 12.72 -9.55 7.85
N TYR A 948 12.79 -9.77 6.53
CA TYR A 948 14.01 -9.48 5.74
C TYR A 948 14.18 -8.01 5.36
N ARG A 949 13.14 -7.19 5.47
CA ARG A 949 13.28 -5.73 5.44
C ARG A 949 13.80 -5.15 6.75
N LYS A 950 14.02 -5.98 7.79
CA LYS A 950 14.57 -5.57 9.11
C LYS A 950 16.06 -5.91 9.29
N VAL A 951 16.78 -6.29 8.24
CA VAL A 951 18.24 -6.42 8.26
C VAL A 951 18.85 -5.52 7.22
#